data_3ff89396e9622d8e32f69e1b271cc14d
#
_entry.id   3ff89396e9622d8e32f69e1b271cc14d
#
_cell.length_a   1.000
_cell.length_b   1.000
_cell.length_c   1.000
_cell.angle_alpha   90.00
_cell.angle_beta   90.00
_cell.angle_gamma   90.00
#
_symmetry.space_group_name_H-M   'P 1'
#
loop_
_entity.id
_entity.type
_entity.pdbx_description
1 polymer ?
#
loop_
_entity_poly.entity_id
_entity_poly.type
_entity_poly.pdbx_seq_one_letter_code
_entity_poly.pdbx_strand_id
1 'polypeptide(L)'
;MLFTLLIGGSLLAGWALSGRKTADKINSLTYKTLNDRYQKFLQEKVDPLFGSRKRSQQLETFSGEYNVQEADINRRLGLSATGTGLAVAGSVVYPPLSLLSAAGLVYIMLPLAKRGLHALFYEKRLKYRLIGTLSVWGGLLAGYYVVSNLMALVVFFAFKLAARTQAHSQASLTAAFSLQQPGSVWVQLNGVETEIGFDELRIGDIIILTAGQTVPVDGYVAEGMATVDQHILTGESQPVEKSAADPVFANTLLLTGKLYVRVSQTGSETAAAQIVKILSNVASHRSEHEAHAEQLADKLAAPVLAASGAALLTVGGTGAVVILNSGFCSTMLISGPLSMLTHLNLASHHGILVKDGRSLEKLRSVDTLVFDKTGTLTSEQPEVSRIYCCPDWQEEQVLTYAALAEKRQTHPIAKAVSAAAAQRGLHIETPDTAAYEVGFGVEVHHRGQHIRVGSSRFMQQSRIRISADIETARDHCRQNGSSLVMVAVDGHLIGALELSVQLRPETRTLIDSLHQRGLKLCILSGDHENPTRHLAQSLNIDSYFAEVLPEGKADKIRQLQQSGHTVCFVGDGINDAIALQQADVSVSMRGATSLATDCAQIILMNQSLQKLDQLFDIAEDFNKNLDRTMRLAYIPGSILIAGVFLLNFGMPTALLLYSSGLAASMYNALSPLKKLSCAETNQNLKDKDESQHHPVQRH
;
A
#
# COMPACT_ATOMS: atom_id res chain seq x y z
N MET A 1 -14.14 -37.65 21.21
CA MET A 1 -13.22 -37.40 22.33
C MET A 1 -12.42 -38.66 22.70
N LEU A 2 -13.05 -39.82 22.99
CA LEU A 2 -12.33 -41.10 23.27
C LEU A 2 -11.48 -41.57 22.06
N PHE A 3 -11.94 -41.36 20.83
CA PHE A 3 -11.22 -41.76 19.61
C PHE A 3 -9.94 -40.97 19.36
N THR A 4 -9.89 -39.71 19.79
CA THR A 4 -8.67 -38.85 19.69
C THR A 4 -7.65 -39.23 20.76
N LEU A 5 -8.08 -39.70 21.92
CA LEU A 5 -7.23 -40.19 23.01
C LEU A 5 -6.55 -41.51 22.66
N LEU A 6 -7.26 -42.44 21.98
CA LEU A 6 -6.71 -43.72 21.53
C LEU A 6 -5.69 -43.56 20.38
N ILE A 7 -5.91 -42.62 19.48
CA ILE A 7 -4.99 -42.36 18.35
C ILE A 7 -3.71 -41.64 18.84
N GLY A 8 -3.81 -40.70 19.79
CA GLY A 8 -2.65 -40.03 20.37
C GLY A 8 -1.72 -40.99 21.13
N GLY A 9 -2.29 -41.91 21.89
CA GLY A 9 -1.54 -42.95 22.62
C GLY A 9 -0.88 -43.98 21.72
N SER A 10 -1.54 -44.42 20.67
CA SER A 10 -0.99 -45.38 19.70
C SER A 10 0.11 -44.78 18.80
N LEU A 11 0.07 -43.49 18.52
CA LEU A 11 1.10 -42.75 17.75
C LEU A 11 2.40 -42.61 18.53
N LEU A 12 2.32 -42.37 19.84
CA LEU A 12 3.51 -42.29 20.72
C LEU A 12 4.15 -43.67 20.94
N ALA A 13 3.36 -44.71 21.06
CA ALA A 13 3.84 -46.11 21.16
C ALA A 13 4.43 -46.61 19.82
N GLY A 14 3.83 -46.23 18.69
CA GLY A 14 4.34 -46.56 17.35
C GLY A 14 5.65 -45.88 16.98
N TRP A 15 5.87 -44.65 17.49
CA TRP A 15 7.12 -43.91 17.28
C TRP A 15 8.28 -44.48 18.08
N ALA A 16 8.03 -45.05 19.24
CA ALA A 16 9.07 -45.68 20.08
C ALA A 16 9.52 -47.06 19.53
N LEU A 17 8.71 -47.70 18.68
CA LEU A 17 8.92 -49.09 18.23
C LEU A 17 9.28 -49.24 16.75
N SER A 18 9.12 -48.25 15.91
CA SER A 18 9.38 -48.37 14.46
C SER A 18 10.42 -47.36 13.97
N GLY A 19 11.39 -47.83 13.15
CA GLY A 19 12.44 -47.04 12.55
C GLY A 19 11.89 -45.88 11.69
N ARG A 20 12.59 -44.77 11.72
CA ARG A 20 12.26 -43.44 11.20
C ARG A 20 11.48 -43.35 9.86
N LYS A 21 11.70 -44.27 8.92
CA LYS A 21 11.14 -44.15 7.55
C LYS A 21 9.66 -44.59 7.43
N THR A 22 9.17 -45.48 8.29
CA THR A 22 7.78 -45.95 8.30
C THR A 22 6.88 -45.00 9.10
N ALA A 23 7.40 -44.38 10.15
CA ALA A 23 6.67 -43.42 10.98
C ALA A 23 6.30 -42.13 10.22
N ASP A 24 7.18 -41.65 9.34
CA ASP A 24 6.93 -40.42 8.57
C ASP A 24 5.79 -40.63 7.54
N LYS A 25 5.65 -41.80 6.95
CA LYS A 25 4.62 -42.07 5.93
C LYS A 25 3.23 -42.32 6.55
N ILE A 26 3.15 -42.97 7.70
CA ILE A 26 1.90 -43.20 8.45
C ILE A 26 1.46 -41.88 9.12
N ASN A 27 2.36 -41.09 9.65
CA ASN A 27 2.08 -39.78 10.23
C ASN A 27 1.57 -38.78 9.19
N SER A 28 2.07 -38.80 7.97
CA SER A 28 1.63 -37.86 6.92
C SER A 28 0.21 -38.13 6.45
N LEU A 29 -0.20 -39.42 6.31
CA LEU A 29 -1.54 -39.79 5.87
C LEU A 29 -2.61 -39.54 6.95
N THR A 30 -2.36 -39.94 8.19
CA THR A 30 -3.29 -39.74 9.31
C THR A 30 -3.41 -38.25 9.67
N TYR A 31 -2.30 -37.49 9.57
CA TYR A 31 -2.27 -36.06 9.77
C TYR A 31 -3.05 -35.29 8.69
N LYS A 32 -2.93 -35.69 7.43
CA LYS A 32 -3.67 -35.10 6.31
C LYS A 32 -5.19 -35.29 6.49
N THR A 33 -5.64 -36.51 6.83
CA THR A 33 -7.06 -36.82 7.05
C THR A 33 -7.65 -36.08 8.27
N LEU A 34 -6.89 -35.94 9.37
CA LEU A 34 -7.30 -35.18 10.56
C LEU A 34 -7.33 -33.68 10.29
N ASN A 35 -6.35 -33.17 9.56
CA ASN A 35 -6.30 -31.78 9.17
C ASN A 35 -7.47 -31.43 8.22
N ASP A 36 -7.79 -32.28 7.24
CA ASP A 36 -8.92 -32.08 6.33
C ASP A 36 -10.27 -32.04 7.08
N ARG A 37 -10.48 -32.92 8.05
CA ARG A 37 -11.68 -32.90 8.91
C ARG A 37 -11.73 -31.64 9.81
N TYR A 38 -10.60 -31.20 10.30
CA TYR A 38 -10.49 -29.98 11.11
C TYR A 38 -10.70 -28.71 10.27
N GLN A 39 -10.15 -28.66 9.06
CA GLN A 39 -10.40 -27.57 8.12
C GLN A 39 -11.89 -27.51 7.74
N LYS A 40 -12.51 -28.65 7.47
CA LYS A 40 -13.94 -28.74 7.20
C LYS A 40 -14.81 -28.29 8.38
N PHE A 41 -14.44 -28.64 9.61
CA PHE A 41 -15.10 -28.13 10.82
C PHE A 41 -14.96 -26.61 10.96
N LEU A 42 -13.78 -26.04 10.67
CA LEU A 42 -13.55 -24.62 10.71
C LEU A 42 -14.37 -23.89 9.63
N GLN A 43 -14.38 -24.39 8.40
CA GLN A 43 -15.16 -23.85 7.30
C GLN A 43 -16.67 -23.92 7.56
N GLU A 44 -17.17 -24.97 8.17
CA GLU A 44 -18.61 -25.16 8.40
C GLU A 44 -19.14 -24.44 9.65
N LYS A 45 -18.32 -24.31 10.71
CA LYS A 45 -18.77 -23.81 12.02
C LYS A 45 -18.15 -22.48 12.46
N VAL A 46 -16.92 -22.19 12.05
CA VAL A 46 -16.19 -21.01 12.52
C VAL A 46 -16.18 -19.89 11.47
N ASP A 47 -16.04 -20.21 10.19
CA ASP A 47 -16.01 -19.23 9.11
C ASP A 47 -17.32 -18.46 8.90
N PRO A 48 -18.52 -19.05 9.12
CA PRO A 48 -19.77 -18.30 9.07
C PRO A 48 -19.88 -17.19 10.13
N LEU A 49 -19.10 -17.29 11.23
CA LEU A 49 -19.05 -16.27 12.29
C LEU A 49 -18.17 -15.06 11.90
N PHE A 50 -17.29 -15.21 10.90
CA PHE A 50 -16.30 -14.19 10.52
C PHE A 50 -16.38 -13.71 9.05
N GLY A 51 -17.29 -14.19 8.24
CA GLY A 51 -17.48 -13.76 6.85
C GLY A 51 -18.21 -14.72 5.92
N SER A 52 -18.70 -14.27 4.76
CA SER A 52 -19.57 -15.02 3.87
C SER A 52 -18.89 -16.21 3.16
N ARG A 53 -19.62 -17.33 2.99
CA ARG A 53 -19.23 -18.57 2.31
C ARG A 53 -18.60 -18.40 0.90
N LYS A 54 -18.99 -17.38 0.14
CA LYS A 54 -18.48 -17.11 -1.22
C LYS A 54 -17.02 -16.71 -1.25
N ARG A 55 -16.52 -16.03 -0.21
CA ARG A 55 -15.11 -15.58 -0.12
C ARG A 55 -14.14 -16.71 0.23
N SER A 56 -14.55 -17.69 1.01
CA SER A 56 -13.68 -18.83 1.37
C SER A 56 -13.36 -19.73 0.18
N GLN A 57 -14.29 -19.93 -0.76
CA GLN A 57 -14.07 -20.73 -1.98
C GLN A 57 -13.10 -20.06 -2.97
N GLN A 58 -13.09 -18.71 -3.03
CA GLN A 58 -12.14 -17.98 -3.84
C GLN A 58 -10.70 -18.03 -3.30
N LEU A 59 -10.54 -18.16 -1.98
CA LEU A 59 -9.25 -18.30 -1.31
C LEU A 59 -8.55 -19.65 -1.57
N GLU A 60 -9.32 -20.74 -1.71
CA GLU A 60 -8.78 -22.08 -2.02
C GLU A 60 -8.17 -22.17 -3.42
N THR A 61 -8.67 -21.38 -4.37
CA THR A 61 -8.19 -21.38 -5.77
C THR A 61 -6.88 -20.58 -5.94
N PHE A 62 -6.60 -19.62 -5.05
CA PHE A 62 -5.43 -18.73 -5.17
C PHE A 62 -4.20 -19.14 -4.34
N SER A 63 -4.39 -19.88 -3.25
CA SER A 63 -3.30 -20.26 -2.33
C SER A 63 -2.83 -21.70 -2.56
N GLY A 64 -2.45 -22.04 -3.77
CA GLY A 64 -1.90 -23.39 -4.11
C GLY A 64 -0.64 -23.81 -3.34
N GLU A 65 -0.03 -22.91 -2.56
CA GLU A 65 1.02 -23.21 -1.60
C GLU A 65 0.44 -23.31 -0.18
N TYR A 66 0.34 -24.52 0.31
CA TYR A 66 0.04 -24.84 1.70
C TYR A 66 1.05 -24.14 2.60
N ASN A 67 0.62 -23.12 3.34
CA ASN A 67 1.51 -22.33 4.18
C ASN A 67 2.03 -23.23 5.32
N VAL A 68 3.28 -23.66 5.22
CA VAL A 68 3.97 -24.54 6.18
C VAL A 68 3.86 -24.00 7.61
N GLN A 69 3.81 -22.68 7.78
CA GLN A 69 3.63 -22.03 9.08
C GLN A 69 2.24 -22.27 9.67
N GLU A 70 1.18 -22.23 8.86
CA GLU A 70 -0.18 -22.45 9.35
C GLU A 70 -0.38 -23.91 9.76
N ALA A 71 0.18 -24.85 9.03
CA ALA A 71 0.17 -26.28 9.39
C ALA A 71 0.87 -26.54 10.74
N ASP A 72 1.99 -25.88 11.01
CA ASP A 72 2.70 -26.00 12.29
C ASP A 72 1.90 -25.37 13.45
N ILE A 73 1.29 -24.20 13.25
CA ILE A 73 0.39 -23.56 14.23
C ILE A 73 -0.81 -24.47 14.53
N ASN A 74 -1.45 -25.06 13.53
CA ASN A 74 -2.58 -25.99 13.70
C ASN A 74 -2.19 -27.23 14.48
N ARG A 75 -1.04 -27.82 14.19
CA ARG A 75 -0.49 -28.95 14.93
C ARG A 75 -0.27 -28.62 16.41
N ARG A 76 0.37 -27.49 16.71
CA ARG A 76 0.64 -27.05 18.09
C ARG A 76 -0.64 -26.71 18.84
N LEU A 77 -1.59 -26.07 18.18
CA LEU A 77 -2.92 -25.79 18.75
C LEU A 77 -3.67 -27.08 19.10
N GLY A 78 -3.69 -28.05 18.18
CA GLY A 78 -4.30 -29.36 18.43
C GLY A 78 -3.65 -30.10 19.59
N LEU A 79 -2.31 -30.11 19.64
CA LEU A 79 -1.55 -30.71 20.75
C LEU A 79 -1.78 -29.99 22.08
N SER A 80 -1.89 -28.65 22.09
CA SER A 80 -2.19 -27.88 23.31
C SER A 80 -3.62 -28.15 23.80
N ALA A 81 -4.59 -28.28 22.89
CA ALA A 81 -5.97 -28.61 23.25
C ALA A 81 -6.09 -30.01 23.84
N THR A 82 -5.43 -31.00 23.22
CA THR A 82 -5.40 -32.39 23.77
C THR A 82 -4.62 -32.44 25.09
N GLY A 83 -3.50 -31.70 25.19
CA GLY A 83 -2.73 -31.57 26.42
C GLY A 83 -3.55 -30.97 27.57
N THR A 84 -4.36 -29.93 27.28
CA THR A 84 -5.27 -29.33 28.27
C THR A 84 -6.33 -30.36 28.75
N GLY A 85 -6.91 -31.09 27.84
CA GLY A 85 -7.87 -32.17 28.19
C GLY A 85 -7.26 -33.28 29.07
N LEU A 86 -6.02 -33.69 28.72
CA LEU A 86 -5.27 -34.69 29.51
C LEU A 86 -4.87 -34.12 30.90
N ALA A 87 -4.48 -32.85 30.98
CA ALA A 87 -4.15 -32.23 32.26
C ALA A 87 -5.37 -32.15 33.19
N VAL A 88 -6.53 -31.76 32.66
CA VAL A 88 -7.78 -31.72 33.43
C VAL A 88 -8.18 -33.12 33.88
N ALA A 89 -8.16 -34.12 32.98
CA ALA A 89 -8.45 -35.51 33.32
C ALA A 89 -7.44 -36.05 34.36
N GLY A 90 -6.18 -35.68 34.25
CA GLY A 90 -5.11 -36.02 35.19
C GLY A 90 -5.30 -35.43 36.58
N SER A 91 -5.85 -34.20 36.66
CA SER A 91 -6.09 -33.54 37.96
C SER A 91 -7.31 -34.07 38.68
N VAL A 92 -8.31 -34.68 37.99
CA VAL A 92 -9.59 -35.10 38.57
C VAL A 92 -9.69 -36.62 38.66
N VAL A 93 -9.23 -37.38 37.65
CA VAL A 93 -9.50 -38.78 37.51
C VAL A 93 -8.27 -39.68 37.68
N TYR A 94 -7.18 -39.40 36.96
CA TYR A 94 -6.01 -40.27 36.90
C TYR A 94 -4.69 -39.49 36.77
N PRO A 95 -3.94 -39.25 37.86
CA PRO A 95 -2.73 -38.41 37.93
C PRO A 95 -1.67 -38.63 36.83
N PRO A 96 -1.39 -39.88 36.38
CA PRO A 96 -0.41 -40.10 35.33
C PRO A 96 -0.71 -39.42 33.99
N LEU A 97 -1.98 -39.04 33.70
CA LEU A 97 -2.34 -38.30 32.51
C LEU A 97 -1.78 -36.87 32.54
N SER A 98 -1.55 -36.31 33.71
CA SER A 98 -0.90 -35.01 33.87
C SER A 98 0.55 -35.04 33.38
N LEU A 99 1.27 -36.12 33.60
CA LEU A 99 2.65 -36.32 33.12
C LEU A 99 2.67 -36.50 31.57
N LEU A 100 1.71 -37.16 31.00
CA LEU A 100 1.57 -37.28 29.55
C LEU A 100 1.27 -35.90 28.92
N SER A 101 0.41 -35.11 29.54
CA SER A 101 0.13 -33.73 29.17
C SER A 101 1.41 -32.85 29.23
N ALA A 102 2.21 -33.00 30.29
CA ALA A 102 3.49 -32.30 30.44
C ALA A 102 4.47 -32.66 29.32
N ALA A 103 4.59 -33.96 28.98
CA ALA A 103 5.45 -34.41 27.88
C ALA A 103 5.02 -33.81 26.52
N GLY A 104 3.71 -33.72 26.27
CA GLY A 104 3.16 -33.04 25.08
C GLY A 104 3.52 -31.56 25.03
N LEU A 105 3.40 -30.84 26.16
CA LEU A 105 3.73 -29.43 26.25
C LEU A 105 5.22 -29.16 26.06
N VAL A 106 6.09 -29.98 26.65
CA VAL A 106 7.55 -29.93 26.43
C VAL A 106 7.90 -30.13 24.96
N TYR A 107 7.28 -31.11 24.30
CA TYR A 107 7.48 -31.34 22.86
C TYR A 107 7.13 -30.12 22.01
N ILE A 108 5.98 -29.47 22.27
CA ILE A 108 5.54 -28.27 21.56
C ILE A 108 6.52 -27.11 21.75
N MET A 109 7.09 -26.97 22.96
CA MET A 109 7.98 -25.88 23.34
C MET A 109 9.45 -26.12 23.02
N LEU A 110 9.82 -27.33 22.61
CA LEU A 110 11.21 -27.72 22.33
C LEU A 110 11.92 -26.82 21.31
N PRO A 111 11.30 -26.38 20.19
CA PRO A 111 11.94 -25.46 19.27
C PRO A 111 12.19 -24.08 19.86
N LEU A 112 11.30 -23.59 20.73
CA LEU A 112 11.48 -22.33 21.45
C LEU A 112 12.62 -22.43 22.44
N ALA A 113 12.67 -23.53 23.20
CA ALA A 113 13.72 -23.83 24.15
C ALA A 113 15.10 -23.91 23.49
N LYS A 114 15.23 -24.63 22.37
CA LYS A 114 16.47 -24.72 21.60
C LYS A 114 16.99 -23.35 21.19
N ARG A 115 16.11 -22.47 20.65
CA ARG A 115 16.50 -21.12 20.23
C ARG A 115 16.85 -20.23 21.42
N GLY A 116 16.13 -20.33 22.55
CA GLY A 116 16.41 -19.59 23.78
C GLY A 116 17.74 -19.96 24.40
N LEU A 117 18.01 -21.25 24.50
CA LEU A 117 19.29 -21.77 25.03
C LEU A 117 20.46 -21.47 24.08
N HIS A 118 20.28 -21.58 22.78
CA HIS A 118 21.30 -21.19 21.81
C HIS A 118 21.69 -19.71 21.98
N ALA A 119 20.70 -18.81 22.08
CA ALA A 119 20.97 -17.40 22.32
C ALA A 119 21.73 -17.15 23.63
N LEU A 120 21.39 -17.88 24.69
CA LEU A 120 22.08 -17.75 25.99
C LEU A 120 23.54 -18.24 25.93
N PHE A 121 23.77 -19.44 25.40
CA PHE A 121 25.11 -20.10 25.48
C PHE A 121 26.05 -19.65 24.36
N TYR A 122 25.56 -19.41 23.15
CA TYR A 122 26.39 -19.06 21.98
C TYR A 122 26.45 -17.56 21.72
N GLU A 123 25.28 -16.86 21.81
CA GLU A 123 25.24 -15.42 21.55
C GLU A 123 25.51 -14.59 22.82
N LYS A 124 25.53 -15.23 24.00
CA LYS A 124 25.68 -14.59 25.33
C LYS A 124 24.68 -13.43 25.55
N ARG A 125 23.46 -13.57 25.02
CA ARG A 125 22.41 -12.58 25.14
C ARG A 125 21.16 -13.18 25.77
N LEU A 126 20.57 -12.43 26.71
CA LEU A 126 19.28 -12.76 27.30
C LEU A 126 18.17 -12.33 26.32
N LYS A 127 17.52 -13.30 25.70
CA LYS A 127 16.41 -13.06 24.81
C LYS A 127 15.09 -13.46 25.45
N TYR A 128 13.99 -12.80 25.10
CA TYR A 128 12.64 -13.08 25.59
C TYR A 128 12.24 -14.57 25.45
N ARG A 129 12.78 -15.26 24.45
CA ARG A 129 12.55 -16.72 24.22
C ARG A 129 12.98 -17.58 25.40
N LEU A 130 13.95 -17.12 26.18
CA LEU A 130 14.35 -17.78 27.41
C LEU A 130 13.27 -17.68 28.49
N ILE A 131 12.60 -16.50 28.62
CA ILE A 131 11.49 -16.31 29.57
C ILE A 131 10.37 -17.30 29.26
N GLY A 132 9.95 -17.40 27.97
CA GLY A 132 8.90 -18.36 27.57
C GLY A 132 9.28 -19.80 27.88
N THR A 133 10.53 -20.15 27.71
CA THR A 133 11.04 -21.50 28.07
C THR A 133 10.96 -21.74 29.59
N LEU A 134 11.50 -20.83 30.38
CA LEU A 134 11.51 -20.92 31.85
C LEU A 134 10.07 -20.87 32.43
N SER A 135 9.18 -20.08 31.83
CA SER A 135 7.77 -20.01 32.20
C SER A 135 7.09 -21.39 32.13
N VAL A 136 7.23 -22.06 30.98
CA VAL A 136 6.62 -23.37 30.77
C VAL A 136 7.24 -24.43 31.67
N TRP A 137 8.58 -24.52 31.75
CA TRP A 137 9.24 -25.48 32.58
C TRP A 137 9.00 -25.23 34.08
N GLY A 138 9.01 -23.97 34.50
CA GLY A 138 8.70 -23.58 35.89
C GLY A 138 7.25 -23.95 36.25
N GLY A 139 6.30 -23.72 35.36
CA GLY A 139 4.91 -24.10 35.55
C GLY A 139 4.69 -25.61 35.70
N LEU A 140 5.39 -26.40 34.90
CA LEU A 140 5.35 -27.86 34.95
C LEU A 140 6.00 -28.39 36.25
N LEU A 141 7.16 -27.87 36.64
CA LEU A 141 7.87 -28.22 37.88
C LEU A 141 7.06 -27.83 39.13
N ALA A 142 6.33 -26.74 39.07
CA ALA A 142 5.44 -26.29 40.15
C ALA A 142 4.09 -27.04 40.18
N GLY A 143 3.85 -27.98 39.27
CA GLY A 143 2.62 -28.79 39.23
C GLY A 143 1.41 -28.11 38.55
N TYR A 144 1.59 -26.96 37.90
CA TYR A 144 0.49 -26.21 37.22
C TYR A 144 0.20 -26.74 35.81
N TYR A 145 0.01 -28.06 35.66
CA TYR A 145 -0.18 -28.71 34.35
C TYR A 145 -1.36 -28.13 33.56
N VAL A 146 -2.52 -27.92 34.21
CA VAL A 146 -3.73 -27.40 33.55
C VAL A 146 -3.51 -25.97 33.07
N VAL A 147 -3.00 -25.07 33.95
CA VAL A 147 -2.84 -23.65 33.62
C VAL A 147 -1.77 -23.45 32.55
N SER A 148 -0.64 -24.20 32.60
CA SER A 148 0.43 -24.12 31.60
C SER A 148 -0.04 -24.57 30.22
N ASN A 149 -0.83 -25.64 30.12
CA ASN A 149 -1.42 -26.08 28.85
C ASN A 149 -2.47 -25.10 28.34
N LEU A 150 -3.30 -24.54 29.23
CA LEU A 150 -4.32 -23.55 28.87
C LEU A 150 -3.69 -22.25 28.37
N MET A 151 -2.59 -21.79 28.98
CA MET A 151 -1.83 -20.66 28.47
C MET A 151 -1.25 -20.93 27.08
N ALA A 152 -0.65 -22.10 26.86
CA ALA A 152 -0.19 -22.49 25.53
C ALA A 152 -1.33 -22.53 24.50
N LEU A 153 -2.48 -23.05 24.89
CA LEU A 153 -3.68 -23.08 24.06
C LEU A 153 -4.11 -21.64 23.65
N VAL A 154 -4.17 -20.71 24.60
CA VAL A 154 -4.52 -19.30 24.36
C VAL A 154 -3.51 -18.65 23.40
N VAL A 155 -2.22 -18.89 23.61
CA VAL A 155 -1.15 -18.34 22.75
C VAL A 155 -1.27 -18.87 21.32
N PHE A 156 -1.38 -20.19 21.13
CA PHE A 156 -1.49 -20.77 19.79
C PHE A 156 -2.82 -20.45 19.11
N PHE A 157 -3.90 -20.30 19.87
CA PHE A 157 -5.17 -19.78 19.34
C PHE A 157 -5.03 -18.35 18.83
N ALA A 158 -4.35 -17.47 19.59
CA ALA A 158 -4.09 -16.11 19.17
C ALA A 158 -3.19 -16.05 17.93
N PHE A 159 -2.12 -16.86 17.85
CA PHE A 159 -1.30 -16.98 16.64
C PHE A 159 -2.12 -17.45 15.45
N LYS A 160 -3.01 -18.42 15.65
CA LYS A 160 -3.90 -18.89 14.57
C LYS A 160 -4.85 -17.80 14.10
N LEU A 161 -5.47 -17.08 15.03
CA LEU A 161 -6.37 -15.97 14.69
C LEU A 161 -5.62 -14.88 13.95
N ALA A 162 -4.40 -14.50 14.41
CA ALA A 162 -3.55 -13.54 13.74
C ALA A 162 -3.17 -13.99 12.33
N ALA A 163 -2.67 -15.23 12.16
CA ALA A 163 -2.30 -15.79 10.87
C ALA A 163 -3.50 -15.83 9.89
N ARG A 164 -4.68 -16.18 10.40
CA ARG A 164 -5.91 -16.24 9.60
C ARG A 164 -6.38 -14.84 9.17
N THR A 165 -6.34 -13.87 10.09
CA THR A 165 -6.67 -12.48 9.78
C THR A 165 -5.66 -11.90 8.78
N GLN A 166 -4.39 -12.25 8.93
CA GLN A 166 -3.33 -11.89 8.00
C GLN A 166 -3.60 -12.45 6.61
N ALA A 167 -3.87 -13.75 6.50
CA ALA A 167 -4.20 -14.39 5.23
C ALA A 167 -5.47 -13.80 4.60
N HIS A 168 -6.49 -13.50 5.41
CA HIS A 168 -7.73 -12.88 4.94
C HIS A 168 -7.50 -11.44 4.46
N SER A 169 -6.72 -10.64 5.20
CA SER A 169 -6.37 -9.27 4.80
C SER A 169 -5.54 -9.26 3.52
N GLN A 170 -4.54 -10.15 3.40
CA GLN A 170 -3.76 -10.34 2.17
C GLN A 170 -4.64 -10.76 0.99
N ALA A 171 -5.51 -11.74 1.20
CA ALA A 171 -6.41 -12.20 0.15
C ALA A 171 -7.43 -11.13 -0.25
N SER A 172 -7.92 -10.33 0.69
CA SER A 172 -8.81 -9.19 0.39
C SER A 172 -8.09 -8.13 -0.43
N LEU A 173 -6.85 -7.78 -0.07
CA LEU A 173 -6.01 -6.85 -0.83
C LEU A 173 -5.70 -7.38 -2.23
N THR A 174 -5.32 -8.66 -2.34
CA THR A 174 -5.01 -9.26 -3.64
C THR A 174 -6.27 -9.51 -4.48
N ALA A 175 -7.40 -9.88 -3.88
CA ALA A 175 -8.66 -10.10 -4.59
C ALA A 175 -9.23 -8.82 -5.20
N ALA A 176 -9.03 -7.65 -4.55
CA ALA A 176 -9.43 -6.36 -5.10
C ALA A 176 -8.71 -6.03 -6.41
N PHE A 177 -7.46 -6.48 -6.55
CA PHE A 177 -6.62 -6.24 -7.73
C PHE A 177 -6.42 -7.48 -8.62
N SER A 178 -6.96 -8.66 -8.23
CA SER A 178 -6.81 -9.87 -9.03
C SER A 178 -7.68 -9.83 -10.27
N LEU A 179 -7.03 -9.97 -11.41
CA LEU A 179 -7.68 -10.12 -12.70
C LEU A 179 -8.50 -11.41 -12.72
N GLN A 180 -9.81 -11.28 -12.91
CA GLN A 180 -10.60 -12.38 -13.47
C GLN A 180 -10.25 -12.44 -14.96
N GLN A 181 -9.30 -13.31 -15.33
CA GLN A 181 -8.97 -13.53 -16.73
C GLN A 181 -10.20 -14.11 -17.43
N PRO A 182 -10.76 -13.46 -18.45
CA PRO A 182 -11.82 -14.04 -19.24
C PRO A 182 -11.28 -15.26 -20.00
N GLY A 183 -12.10 -16.26 -20.25
CA GLY A 183 -11.70 -17.43 -21.05
C GLY A 183 -11.40 -17.04 -22.51
N SER A 184 -12.09 -16.02 -23.04
CA SER A 184 -11.93 -15.50 -24.40
C SER A 184 -12.08 -13.99 -24.45
N VAL A 185 -11.53 -13.36 -25.48
CA VAL A 185 -11.59 -11.93 -25.76
C VAL A 185 -11.89 -11.69 -27.24
N TRP A 186 -12.62 -10.63 -27.53
CA TRP A 186 -12.84 -10.18 -28.89
C TRP A 186 -11.70 -9.30 -29.34
N VAL A 187 -11.10 -9.63 -30.49
CA VAL A 187 -10.01 -8.88 -31.11
C VAL A 187 -10.35 -8.47 -32.53
N GLN A 188 -9.80 -7.36 -32.97
CA GLN A 188 -9.91 -6.89 -34.34
C GLN A 188 -8.69 -7.38 -35.15
N LEU A 189 -8.89 -8.40 -36.00
CA LEU A 189 -7.87 -8.92 -36.88
C LEU A 189 -8.22 -8.54 -38.33
N ASN A 190 -7.36 -7.74 -38.99
CA ASN A 190 -7.57 -7.30 -40.38
C ASN A 190 -8.95 -6.66 -40.65
N GLY A 191 -9.50 -5.94 -39.66
CA GLY A 191 -10.81 -5.29 -39.76
C GLY A 191 -12.03 -6.20 -39.46
N VAL A 192 -11.80 -7.47 -39.08
CA VAL A 192 -12.85 -8.41 -38.67
C VAL A 192 -12.80 -8.65 -37.18
N GLU A 193 -13.93 -8.57 -36.51
CA GLU A 193 -14.06 -8.89 -35.07
C GLU A 193 -14.05 -10.43 -34.92
N THR A 194 -13.09 -10.97 -34.21
CA THR A 194 -12.88 -12.41 -34.01
C THR A 194 -12.69 -12.70 -32.52
N GLU A 195 -13.30 -13.75 -32.01
CA GLU A 195 -13.10 -14.21 -30.65
C GLU A 195 -11.90 -15.16 -30.58
N ILE A 196 -10.94 -14.88 -29.68
CA ILE A 196 -9.76 -15.70 -29.43
C ILE A 196 -9.64 -16.07 -27.94
N GLY A 197 -8.90 -17.12 -27.62
CA GLY A 197 -8.54 -17.42 -26.22
C GLY A 197 -7.68 -16.31 -25.63
N PHE A 198 -7.91 -15.99 -24.34
CA PHE A 198 -7.13 -14.95 -23.67
C PHE A 198 -5.63 -15.25 -23.68
N ASP A 199 -5.24 -16.52 -23.61
CA ASP A 199 -3.84 -16.98 -23.65
C ASP A 199 -3.16 -16.75 -25.02
N GLU A 200 -3.93 -16.54 -26.08
CA GLU A 200 -3.43 -16.27 -27.44
C GLU A 200 -3.19 -14.79 -27.71
N LEU A 201 -3.68 -13.91 -26.81
CA LEU A 201 -3.59 -12.46 -26.93
C LEU A 201 -2.15 -11.96 -26.84
N ARG A 202 -1.76 -11.06 -27.78
CA ARG A 202 -0.41 -10.52 -27.88
C ARG A 202 -0.40 -8.99 -27.68
N ILE A 203 0.75 -8.48 -27.24
CA ILE A 203 0.99 -7.04 -27.22
C ILE A 203 0.90 -6.47 -28.64
N GLY A 204 0.13 -5.40 -28.79
CA GLY A 204 -0.15 -4.74 -30.06
C GLY A 204 -1.50 -5.11 -30.69
N ASP A 205 -2.13 -6.21 -30.26
CA ASP A 205 -3.50 -6.57 -30.70
C ASP A 205 -4.50 -5.51 -30.26
N ILE A 206 -5.63 -5.41 -30.97
CA ILE A 206 -6.71 -4.51 -30.62
C ILE A 206 -7.88 -5.32 -30.09
N ILE A 207 -8.15 -5.22 -28.78
CA ILE A 207 -9.30 -5.85 -28.14
C ILE A 207 -10.52 -4.94 -28.21
N ILE A 208 -11.69 -5.55 -28.21
CA ILE A 208 -12.98 -4.88 -28.28
C ILE A 208 -13.68 -5.07 -26.94
N LEU A 209 -14.07 -3.95 -26.33
CA LEU A 209 -14.73 -3.93 -25.02
C LEU A 209 -16.06 -3.20 -25.13
N THR A 210 -17.09 -3.75 -24.49
CA THR A 210 -18.44 -3.19 -24.42
C THR A 210 -18.86 -2.94 -22.96
N ALA A 211 -19.90 -2.12 -22.79
CA ALA A 211 -20.43 -1.78 -21.47
C ALA A 211 -20.73 -3.04 -20.62
N GLY A 212 -20.38 -3.00 -19.34
CA GLY A 212 -20.51 -4.12 -18.39
C GLY A 212 -19.33 -5.08 -18.38
N GLN A 213 -18.32 -4.92 -19.25
CA GLN A 213 -17.13 -5.75 -19.27
C GLN A 213 -16.00 -5.15 -18.44
N THR A 214 -15.26 -6.04 -17.77
CA THR A 214 -14.00 -5.66 -17.12
C THR A 214 -12.87 -5.68 -18.14
N VAL A 215 -12.04 -4.65 -18.15
CA VAL A 215 -10.85 -4.54 -19.00
C VAL A 215 -9.84 -5.60 -18.56
N PRO A 216 -9.43 -6.53 -19.44
CA PRO A 216 -8.56 -7.64 -19.03
C PRO A 216 -7.06 -7.36 -19.16
N VAL A 217 -6.67 -6.24 -19.78
CA VAL A 217 -5.28 -5.87 -20.12
C VAL A 217 -5.03 -4.38 -19.89
N ASP A 218 -3.76 -3.98 -19.79
CA ASP A 218 -3.41 -2.57 -19.90
C ASP A 218 -3.20 -2.19 -21.37
N GLY A 219 -3.66 -1.00 -21.76
CA GLY A 219 -3.55 -0.55 -23.15
C GLY A 219 -3.92 0.92 -23.34
N TYR A 220 -3.99 1.30 -24.61
CA TYR A 220 -4.43 2.62 -25.03
C TYR A 220 -5.65 2.51 -25.95
N VAL A 221 -6.59 3.40 -25.77
CA VAL A 221 -7.78 3.46 -26.64
C VAL A 221 -7.33 3.79 -28.07
N ALA A 222 -7.57 2.86 -29.01
CA ALA A 222 -7.31 3.07 -30.42
C ALA A 222 -8.49 3.82 -31.09
N GLU A 223 -9.73 3.46 -30.72
CA GLU A 223 -10.96 4.04 -31.26
C GLU A 223 -12.10 3.86 -30.24
N GLY A 224 -13.07 4.77 -30.26
CA GLY A 224 -14.26 4.73 -29.44
C GLY A 224 -14.24 5.76 -28.30
N MET A 225 -15.35 5.80 -27.55
CA MET A 225 -15.53 6.62 -26.36
C MET A 225 -16.35 5.83 -25.34
N ALA A 226 -15.94 5.87 -24.09
CA ALA A 226 -16.59 5.13 -23.01
C ALA A 226 -16.34 5.76 -21.65
N THR A 227 -17.23 5.50 -20.71
CA THR A 227 -17.03 5.83 -19.29
C THR A 227 -16.51 4.59 -18.57
N VAL A 228 -15.39 4.72 -17.89
CA VAL A 228 -14.68 3.63 -17.19
C VAL A 228 -14.60 3.92 -15.71
N ASP A 229 -15.03 2.95 -14.90
CA ASP A 229 -14.84 2.96 -13.46
C ASP A 229 -13.43 2.44 -13.13
N GLN A 230 -12.60 3.31 -12.59
CA GLN A 230 -11.22 3.04 -12.18
C GLN A 230 -11.04 3.00 -10.66
N HIS A 231 -12.14 3.01 -9.89
CA HIS A 231 -12.12 3.09 -8.42
C HIS A 231 -11.16 2.07 -7.78
N ILE A 232 -11.11 0.85 -8.29
CA ILE A 232 -10.25 -0.23 -7.76
C ILE A 232 -8.76 0.13 -7.81
N LEU A 233 -8.33 0.87 -8.85
CA LEU A 233 -6.93 1.26 -9.04
C LEU A 233 -6.61 2.62 -8.43
N THR A 234 -7.52 3.59 -8.57
CA THR A 234 -7.26 4.98 -8.20
C THR A 234 -7.83 5.37 -6.84
N GLY A 235 -8.81 4.60 -6.34
CA GLY A 235 -9.58 4.95 -5.13
C GLY A 235 -10.59 6.09 -5.34
N GLU A 236 -10.79 6.53 -6.58
CA GLU A 236 -11.75 7.56 -6.95
C GLU A 236 -13.10 6.93 -7.31
N SER A 237 -14.18 7.41 -6.71
CA SER A 237 -15.54 6.89 -6.96
C SER A 237 -16.19 7.47 -8.21
N GLN A 238 -15.65 8.54 -8.81
CA GLN A 238 -16.19 9.11 -10.04
C GLN A 238 -15.64 8.38 -11.27
N PRO A 239 -16.51 7.84 -12.15
CA PRO A 239 -16.09 7.26 -13.41
C PRO A 239 -15.45 8.29 -14.36
N VAL A 240 -14.47 7.86 -15.14
CA VAL A 240 -13.70 8.72 -16.05
C VAL A 240 -14.07 8.44 -17.49
N GLU A 241 -14.32 9.49 -18.28
CA GLU A 241 -14.49 9.36 -19.74
C GLU A 241 -13.14 9.07 -20.41
N LYS A 242 -13.13 8.09 -21.30
CA LYS A 242 -11.96 7.66 -22.08
C LYS A 242 -12.25 7.80 -23.57
N SER A 243 -11.28 8.37 -24.26
CA SER A 243 -11.30 8.63 -25.69
C SER A 243 -9.99 8.16 -26.37
N ALA A 244 -9.87 8.31 -27.69
CA ALA A 244 -8.69 7.86 -28.43
C ALA A 244 -7.37 8.41 -27.83
N ALA A 245 -6.37 7.53 -27.71
CA ALA A 245 -5.08 7.71 -27.09
C ALA A 245 -5.06 7.74 -25.55
N ASP A 246 -6.21 7.67 -24.86
CA ASP A 246 -6.22 7.58 -23.40
C ASP A 246 -5.80 6.20 -22.91
N PRO A 247 -5.06 6.10 -21.78
CA PRO A 247 -4.72 4.83 -21.18
C PRO A 247 -5.94 4.20 -20.49
N VAL A 248 -6.05 2.87 -20.63
CA VAL A 248 -6.99 2.03 -19.88
C VAL A 248 -6.23 0.92 -19.20
N PHE A 249 -6.71 0.52 -18.03
CA PHE A 249 -6.01 -0.40 -17.15
C PHE A 249 -6.82 -1.67 -16.91
N ALA A 250 -6.12 -2.76 -16.78
CA ALA A 250 -6.68 -4.03 -16.38
C ALA A 250 -7.42 -3.91 -15.03
N ASN A 251 -8.49 -4.69 -14.89
CA ASN A 251 -9.35 -4.72 -13.70
C ASN A 251 -10.21 -3.45 -13.47
N THR A 252 -10.37 -2.60 -14.49
CA THR A 252 -11.33 -1.50 -14.50
C THR A 252 -12.61 -1.92 -15.22
N LEU A 253 -13.75 -1.32 -14.87
CA LEU A 253 -15.07 -1.68 -15.41
C LEU A 253 -15.55 -0.66 -16.43
N LEU A 254 -15.89 -1.11 -17.63
CA LEU A 254 -16.52 -0.26 -18.65
C LEU A 254 -18.00 -0.09 -18.30
N LEU A 255 -18.43 1.12 -17.92
CA LEU A 255 -19.82 1.39 -17.54
C LEU A 255 -20.71 1.65 -18.75
N THR A 256 -20.23 2.46 -19.69
CA THR A 256 -20.99 2.83 -20.91
C THR A 256 -20.06 2.91 -22.11
N GLY A 257 -20.59 2.75 -23.31
CA GLY A 257 -19.85 2.90 -24.56
C GLY A 257 -19.21 1.61 -25.09
N LYS A 258 -18.35 1.76 -26.10
CA LYS A 258 -17.55 0.70 -26.74
C LYS A 258 -16.14 1.23 -26.97
N LEU A 259 -15.12 0.47 -26.61
CA LEU A 259 -13.72 0.80 -26.82
C LEU A 259 -13.01 -0.27 -27.65
N TYR A 260 -12.15 0.20 -28.54
CA TYR A 260 -11.12 -0.58 -29.20
C TYR A 260 -9.80 -0.26 -28.51
N VAL A 261 -9.22 -1.21 -27.80
CA VAL A 261 -8.03 -0.98 -26.97
C VAL A 261 -6.84 -1.74 -27.53
N ARG A 262 -5.78 -1.00 -27.87
CA ARG A 262 -4.50 -1.59 -28.26
C ARG A 262 -3.76 -2.06 -27.02
N VAL A 263 -3.50 -3.35 -26.96
CA VAL A 263 -2.83 -4.02 -25.82
C VAL A 263 -1.39 -3.52 -25.69
N SER A 264 -1.02 -3.03 -24.51
CA SER A 264 0.35 -2.66 -24.15
C SER A 264 0.99 -3.66 -23.19
N GLN A 265 0.21 -4.22 -22.24
CA GLN A 265 0.67 -5.20 -21.25
C GLN A 265 -0.43 -6.22 -20.95
N THR A 266 -0.03 -7.48 -20.70
CA THR A 266 -0.95 -8.59 -20.38
C THR A 266 -0.47 -9.39 -19.18
N GLY A 267 -1.35 -10.13 -18.54
CA GLY A 267 -1.03 -11.11 -17.48
C GLY A 267 -0.29 -10.49 -16.29
N SER A 268 0.89 -11.01 -15.96
CA SER A 268 1.70 -10.57 -14.82
C SER A 268 2.34 -9.19 -14.96
N GLU A 269 2.36 -8.65 -16.17
CA GLU A 269 2.97 -7.35 -16.48
C GLU A 269 1.99 -6.19 -16.28
N THR A 270 0.69 -6.45 -16.14
CA THR A 270 -0.34 -5.41 -15.93
C THR A 270 -0.14 -4.67 -14.60
N ALA A 271 -0.57 -3.41 -14.54
CA ALA A 271 -0.51 -2.58 -13.34
C ALA A 271 -1.20 -3.27 -12.15
N ALA A 272 -2.37 -3.86 -12.36
CA ALA A 272 -3.10 -4.60 -11.34
C ALA A 272 -2.29 -5.79 -10.80
N ALA A 273 -1.67 -6.60 -11.68
CA ALA A 273 -0.84 -7.74 -11.27
C ALA A 273 0.41 -7.30 -10.50
N GLN A 274 1.02 -6.18 -10.88
CA GLN A 274 2.17 -5.62 -10.18
C GLN A 274 1.79 -5.11 -8.77
N ILE A 275 0.63 -4.48 -8.61
CA ILE A 275 0.10 -4.10 -7.29
C ILE A 275 -0.02 -5.34 -6.40
N VAL A 276 -0.63 -6.42 -6.91
CA VAL A 276 -0.75 -7.70 -6.19
C VAL A 276 0.63 -8.21 -5.74
N LYS A 277 1.61 -8.21 -6.63
CA LYS A 277 2.98 -8.65 -6.33
C LYS A 277 3.65 -7.79 -5.26
N ILE A 278 3.49 -6.47 -5.33
CA ILE A 278 4.01 -5.53 -4.33
C ILE A 278 3.35 -5.79 -2.97
N LEU A 279 2.03 -5.84 -2.92
CA LEU A 279 1.28 -6.06 -1.67
C LEU A 279 1.62 -7.41 -1.04
N SER A 280 1.79 -8.47 -1.83
CA SER A 280 2.19 -9.79 -1.32
C SER A 280 3.61 -9.77 -0.74
N ASN A 281 4.54 -9.04 -1.37
CA ASN A 281 5.91 -8.90 -0.88
C ASN A 281 5.98 -8.09 0.41
N VAL A 282 5.28 -6.95 0.50
CA VAL A 282 5.23 -6.12 1.72
C VAL A 282 4.70 -6.90 2.90
N ALA A 283 3.65 -7.69 2.68
CA ALA A 283 3.06 -8.51 3.73
C ALA A 283 3.96 -9.68 4.18
N SER A 284 4.91 -10.12 3.36
CA SER A 284 5.86 -11.21 3.67
C SER A 284 7.14 -10.75 4.35
N HIS A 285 7.51 -9.46 4.22
CA HIS A 285 8.72 -8.94 4.86
C HIS A 285 8.50 -8.66 6.34
N ARG A 286 9.45 -9.08 7.19
CA ARG A 286 9.48 -8.70 8.60
C ARG A 286 9.52 -7.19 8.72
N SER A 287 8.52 -6.62 9.37
CA SER A 287 8.50 -5.17 9.65
C SER A 287 9.62 -4.80 10.64
N GLU A 288 10.11 -3.56 10.58
CA GLU A 288 11.01 -3.03 11.63
C GLU A 288 10.36 -3.09 13.01
N HIS A 289 9.02 -3.04 13.06
CA HIS A 289 8.26 -3.22 14.28
C HIS A 289 8.38 -4.62 14.88
N GLU A 290 8.37 -5.69 14.07
CA GLU A 290 8.65 -7.01 14.62
C GLU A 290 10.07 -7.06 15.20
N ALA A 291 11.04 -6.46 14.52
CA ALA A 291 12.39 -6.34 15.00
C ALA A 291 12.47 -5.43 16.26
N HIS A 292 11.73 -4.32 16.27
CA HIS A 292 11.66 -3.42 17.43
C HIS A 292 10.91 -4.05 18.60
N ALA A 293 9.79 -4.75 18.34
CA ALA A 293 9.07 -5.53 19.35
C ALA A 293 9.95 -6.64 19.94
N GLU A 294 10.70 -7.38 19.10
CA GLU A 294 11.69 -8.36 19.58
C GLU A 294 12.80 -7.69 20.41
N GLN A 295 13.32 -6.53 19.98
CA GLN A 295 14.34 -5.79 20.73
C GLN A 295 13.83 -5.28 22.09
N LEU A 296 12.60 -4.75 22.14
CA LEU A 296 11.97 -4.34 23.40
C LEU A 296 11.70 -5.53 24.30
N ALA A 297 11.22 -6.63 23.72
CA ALA A 297 11.03 -7.89 24.45
C ALA A 297 12.35 -8.42 25.02
N ASP A 298 13.44 -8.34 24.25
CA ASP A 298 14.79 -8.72 24.70
C ASP A 298 15.31 -7.78 25.81
N LYS A 299 15.07 -6.47 25.70
CA LYS A 299 15.43 -5.50 26.77
C LYS A 299 14.69 -5.77 28.08
N LEU A 300 13.43 -6.21 28.02
CA LEU A 300 12.62 -6.56 29.18
C LEU A 300 12.97 -7.93 29.76
N ALA A 301 13.72 -8.77 29.05
CA ALA A 301 14.05 -10.10 29.50
C ALA A 301 14.87 -10.08 30.81
N ALA A 302 15.86 -9.22 30.93
CA ALA A 302 16.66 -9.10 32.13
C ALA A 302 15.88 -8.58 33.36
N PRO A 303 15.09 -7.47 33.27
CA PRO A 303 14.25 -7.04 34.39
C PRO A 303 13.23 -8.09 34.85
N VAL A 304 12.56 -8.79 33.90
CA VAL A 304 11.59 -9.84 34.27
C VAL A 304 12.24 -11.02 34.96
N LEU A 305 13.44 -11.46 34.50
CA LEU A 305 14.20 -12.51 35.14
C LEU A 305 14.69 -12.09 36.52
N ALA A 306 15.15 -10.84 36.69
CA ALA A 306 15.54 -10.30 37.98
C ALA A 306 14.36 -10.26 38.99
N ALA A 307 13.17 -9.78 38.50
CA ALA A 307 11.95 -9.77 39.30
C ALA A 307 11.50 -11.18 39.69
N SER A 308 11.59 -12.14 38.74
CA SER A 308 11.30 -13.56 38.99
C SER A 308 12.25 -14.16 40.02
N GLY A 309 13.57 -13.84 39.93
CA GLY A 309 14.58 -14.25 40.92
C GLY A 309 14.32 -13.67 42.32
N ALA A 310 13.95 -12.38 42.40
CA ALA A 310 13.53 -11.74 43.64
C ALA A 310 12.30 -12.39 44.24
N ALA A 311 11.28 -12.69 43.40
CA ALA A 311 10.07 -13.38 43.85
C ALA A 311 10.36 -14.82 44.33
N LEU A 312 11.34 -15.51 43.73
CA LEU A 312 11.74 -16.84 44.16
C LEU A 312 12.24 -16.82 45.62
N LEU A 313 12.98 -15.76 45.98
CA LEU A 313 13.55 -15.59 47.32
C LEU A 313 12.54 -15.07 48.37
N THR A 314 11.53 -14.28 47.94
CA THR A 314 10.61 -13.58 48.85
C THR A 314 9.25 -14.24 48.96
N VAL A 315 8.68 -14.68 47.82
CA VAL A 315 7.32 -15.23 47.68
C VAL A 315 7.36 -16.73 47.46
N GLY A 316 8.49 -17.23 46.95
CA GLY A 316 8.68 -18.64 46.62
C GLY A 316 8.54 -18.98 45.15
N GLY A 317 8.64 -20.28 44.82
CA GLY A 317 8.68 -20.76 43.43
C GLY A 317 7.43 -20.44 42.63
N THR A 318 6.27 -20.41 43.27
CA THR A 318 5.01 -20.03 42.66
C THR A 318 5.05 -18.59 42.16
N GLY A 319 5.46 -17.63 42.99
CA GLY A 319 5.57 -16.22 42.61
C GLY A 319 6.55 -16.01 41.46
N ALA A 320 7.68 -16.69 41.47
CA ALA A 320 8.67 -16.64 40.41
C ALA A 320 8.07 -17.08 39.05
N VAL A 321 7.35 -18.20 39.02
CA VAL A 321 6.71 -18.72 37.79
C VAL A 321 5.62 -17.79 37.30
N VAL A 322 4.83 -17.19 38.23
CA VAL A 322 3.78 -16.24 37.85
C VAL A 322 4.37 -15.02 37.16
N ILE A 323 5.50 -14.47 37.64
CA ILE A 323 6.16 -13.33 36.99
C ILE A 323 6.68 -13.68 35.58
N LEU A 324 7.23 -14.88 35.37
CA LEU A 324 7.66 -15.35 34.07
C LEU A 324 6.49 -15.39 33.05
N ASN A 325 5.25 -15.52 33.54
CA ASN A 325 4.04 -15.52 32.75
C ASN A 325 3.40 -14.12 32.58
N SER A 326 4.13 -13.04 32.79
CA SER A 326 3.65 -11.66 32.66
C SER A 326 3.20 -11.25 31.23
N GLY A 327 3.61 -12.02 30.23
CA GLY A 327 3.07 -11.91 28.86
C GLY A 327 3.54 -10.71 28.02
N PHE A 328 4.42 -9.86 28.54
CA PHE A 328 4.88 -8.63 27.87
C PHE A 328 5.28 -8.82 26.40
N CYS A 329 6.01 -9.88 26.12
CA CYS A 329 6.64 -10.08 24.82
C CYS A 329 5.69 -10.71 23.78
N SER A 330 4.91 -11.69 24.20
CA SER A 330 4.07 -12.48 23.28
C SER A 330 2.89 -11.68 22.69
N THR A 331 2.27 -10.81 23.50
CA THR A 331 1.16 -9.96 23.06
C THR A 331 1.59 -9.04 21.93
N MET A 332 2.75 -8.42 22.06
CA MET A 332 3.26 -7.46 21.08
C MET A 332 3.67 -8.11 19.77
N LEU A 333 4.27 -9.31 19.84
CA LEU A 333 4.66 -10.10 18.66
C LEU A 333 3.47 -10.59 17.84
N ILE A 334 2.28 -10.67 18.44
CA ILE A 334 1.06 -11.09 17.75
C ILE A 334 0.32 -9.87 17.18
N SER A 335 0.13 -8.83 17.97
CA SER A 335 -0.73 -7.70 17.60
C SER A 335 -0.03 -6.61 16.79
N GLY A 336 1.30 -6.48 16.86
CA GLY A 336 2.07 -5.51 16.07
C GLY A 336 1.93 -5.72 14.55
N PRO A 337 2.30 -6.89 14.02
CA PRO A 337 2.13 -7.21 12.60
C PRO A 337 0.68 -7.11 12.11
N LEU A 338 -0.26 -7.47 12.98
CA LEU A 338 -1.68 -7.38 12.67
C LEU A 338 -2.15 -5.92 12.50
N SER A 339 -1.69 -5.02 13.39
CA SER A 339 -1.96 -3.58 13.27
C SER A 339 -1.37 -2.99 12.00
N MET A 340 -0.14 -3.36 11.62
CA MET A 340 0.47 -2.93 10.36
C MET A 340 -0.37 -3.32 9.15
N LEU A 341 -0.75 -4.60 9.05
CA LEU A 341 -1.54 -5.09 7.93
C LEU A 341 -2.91 -4.43 7.80
N THR A 342 -3.58 -4.14 8.91
CA THR A 342 -4.87 -3.47 8.89
C THR A 342 -4.76 -2.03 8.39
N HIS A 343 -3.67 -1.31 8.71
CA HIS A 343 -3.45 0.05 8.21
C HIS A 343 -2.95 0.08 6.76
N LEU A 344 -2.15 -0.91 6.33
CA LEU A 344 -1.82 -1.09 4.91
C LEU A 344 -3.07 -1.34 4.06
N ASN A 345 -4.01 -2.13 4.58
CA ASN A 345 -5.29 -2.35 3.93
C ASN A 345 -6.10 -1.05 3.85
N LEU A 346 -6.17 -0.28 4.95
CA LEU A 346 -6.82 1.02 4.97
C LEU A 346 -6.21 1.99 3.96
N ALA A 347 -4.87 2.09 3.88
CA ALA A 347 -4.17 2.92 2.91
C ALA A 347 -4.52 2.53 1.47
N SER A 348 -4.50 1.23 1.16
CA SER A 348 -4.84 0.73 -0.17
C SER A 348 -6.27 1.08 -0.60
N HIS A 349 -7.25 0.97 0.31
CA HIS A 349 -8.63 1.40 0.03
C HIS A 349 -8.77 2.90 -0.25
N HIS A 350 -7.86 3.71 0.26
CA HIS A 350 -7.79 5.14 -0.04
C HIS A 350 -6.98 5.47 -1.31
N GLY A 351 -6.57 4.47 -2.10
CA GLY A 351 -5.74 4.67 -3.29
C GLY A 351 -4.29 5.04 -2.98
N ILE A 352 -3.79 4.67 -1.80
CA ILE A 352 -2.41 4.87 -1.37
C ILE A 352 -1.71 3.50 -1.29
N LEU A 353 -0.79 3.25 -2.21
CA LEU A 353 -0.02 2.01 -2.22
C LEU A 353 1.29 2.18 -1.44
N VAL A 354 1.41 1.49 -0.32
CA VAL A 354 2.63 1.46 0.50
C VAL A 354 3.43 0.22 0.12
N LYS A 355 4.59 0.41 -0.51
CA LYS A 355 5.51 -0.68 -0.91
C LYS A 355 6.40 -1.18 0.23
N ASP A 356 6.65 -0.33 1.22
CA ASP A 356 7.44 -0.65 2.41
C ASP A 356 6.69 -0.20 3.66
N GLY A 357 6.23 -1.17 4.47
CA GLY A 357 5.50 -0.89 5.70
C GLY A 357 6.28 -0.04 6.72
N ARG A 358 7.63 -0.05 6.65
CA ARG A 358 8.50 0.80 7.47
C ARG A 358 8.29 2.29 7.22
N SER A 359 7.89 2.64 5.99
CA SER A 359 7.64 4.04 5.62
C SER A 359 6.46 4.61 6.38
N LEU A 360 5.41 3.82 6.62
CA LEU A 360 4.25 4.25 7.41
C LEU A 360 4.62 4.57 8.86
N GLU A 361 5.58 3.81 9.41
CA GLU A 361 6.14 4.06 10.74
C GLU A 361 7.03 5.29 10.77
N LYS A 362 7.93 5.42 9.79
CA LYS A 362 8.88 6.53 9.69
C LYS A 362 8.19 7.88 9.48
N LEU A 363 7.00 7.93 8.88
CA LEU A 363 6.22 9.15 8.71
C LEU A 363 5.98 9.89 10.03
N ARG A 364 5.94 9.18 11.17
CA ARG A 364 5.84 9.82 12.51
C ARG A 364 7.05 10.69 12.84
N SER A 365 8.23 10.33 12.36
CA SER A 365 9.48 11.03 12.65
C SER A 365 9.84 12.10 11.63
N VAL A 366 9.08 12.18 10.53
CA VAL A 366 9.28 13.20 9.49
C VAL A 366 9.00 14.58 10.08
N ASP A 367 9.94 15.46 9.93
CA ASP A 367 9.86 16.88 10.32
C ASP A 367 9.93 17.82 9.11
N THR A 368 10.43 17.34 7.98
CA THR A 368 10.65 18.14 6.77
C THR A 368 10.11 17.44 5.53
N LEU A 369 9.18 18.09 4.82
CA LEU A 369 8.71 17.68 3.51
C LEU A 369 9.42 18.46 2.42
N VAL A 370 9.98 17.74 1.45
CA VAL A 370 10.61 18.30 0.26
C VAL A 370 9.78 17.94 -0.95
N PHE A 371 9.24 18.93 -1.63
CA PHE A 371 8.45 18.76 -2.84
C PHE A 371 9.29 19.03 -4.09
N ASP A 372 9.21 18.14 -5.07
CA ASP A 372 9.51 18.56 -6.44
C ASP A 372 8.47 19.56 -6.91
N LYS A 373 8.87 20.51 -7.77
CA LYS A 373 7.95 21.52 -8.29
C LYS A 373 7.07 20.97 -9.41
N THR A 374 7.72 20.50 -10.47
CA THR A 374 7.07 20.20 -11.76
C THR A 374 6.39 18.84 -11.73
N GLY A 375 5.09 18.78 -12.09
CA GLY A 375 4.32 17.53 -12.03
C GLY A 375 3.88 17.11 -10.61
N THR A 376 4.42 17.74 -9.56
CA THR A 376 4.06 17.49 -8.16
C THR A 376 3.17 18.61 -7.61
N LEU A 377 3.70 19.79 -7.31
CA LEU A 377 2.90 20.95 -6.88
C LEU A 377 2.12 21.59 -8.02
N THR A 378 2.59 21.40 -9.25
CA THR A 378 2.00 21.93 -10.46
C THR A 378 1.45 20.81 -11.34
N SER A 379 0.54 21.15 -12.26
CA SER A 379 0.08 20.22 -13.30
C SER A 379 1.25 19.84 -14.23
N GLU A 380 1.18 18.66 -14.84
CA GLU A 380 2.18 18.23 -15.85
C GLU A 380 2.01 19.00 -17.18
N GLN A 381 0.79 19.41 -17.48
CA GLN A 381 0.46 20.06 -18.73
C GLN A 381 0.41 21.58 -18.53
N PRO A 382 1.10 22.36 -19.38
CA PRO A 382 0.97 23.80 -19.39
C PRO A 382 -0.41 24.18 -19.93
N GLU A 383 -0.85 25.41 -19.63
CA GLU A 383 -2.04 26.03 -20.18
C GLU A 383 -1.69 27.34 -20.86
N VAL A 384 -2.51 27.76 -21.85
CA VAL A 384 -2.39 29.07 -22.46
C VAL A 384 -2.96 30.10 -21.49
N SER A 385 -2.07 30.83 -20.81
CA SER A 385 -2.45 31.81 -19.79
C SER A 385 -2.75 33.19 -20.38
N ARG A 386 -2.07 33.55 -21.46
CA ARG A 386 -2.25 34.83 -22.13
C ARG A 386 -1.88 34.75 -23.60
N ILE A 387 -2.55 35.58 -24.42
CA ILE A 387 -2.26 35.75 -25.85
C ILE A 387 -1.82 37.18 -26.09
N TYR A 388 -0.67 37.35 -26.69
CA TYR A 388 -0.15 38.64 -27.11
C TYR A 388 -0.34 38.78 -28.63
N CYS A 389 -1.05 39.82 -29.05
CA CYS A 389 -1.34 40.06 -30.46
C CYS A 389 -0.48 41.19 -31.01
N CYS A 390 0.00 41.04 -32.25
CA CYS A 390 0.55 42.14 -33.01
C CYS A 390 -0.60 43.06 -33.51
N PRO A 391 -0.30 44.34 -33.88
CA PRO A 391 -1.31 45.24 -34.49
C PRO A 391 -2.08 44.53 -35.61
N ASP A 392 -3.38 44.79 -35.72
CA ASP A 392 -4.29 44.24 -36.72
C ASP A 392 -4.70 42.77 -36.54
N TRP A 393 -4.23 42.08 -35.44
CA TRP A 393 -4.57 40.69 -35.17
C TRP A 393 -5.38 40.52 -33.87
N GLN A 394 -6.30 39.57 -33.87
CA GLN A 394 -7.17 39.22 -32.72
C GLN A 394 -6.65 37.93 -32.05
N GLU A 395 -6.91 37.78 -30.74
CA GLU A 395 -6.50 36.60 -29.96
C GLU A 395 -7.01 35.27 -30.58
N GLU A 396 -8.26 35.27 -31.04
CA GLU A 396 -8.86 34.08 -31.65
C GLU A 396 -8.15 33.67 -32.94
N GLN A 397 -7.69 34.64 -33.73
CA GLN A 397 -6.94 34.36 -34.98
C GLN A 397 -5.56 33.76 -34.64
N VAL A 398 -4.82 34.38 -33.70
CA VAL A 398 -3.50 33.88 -33.26
C VAL A 398 -3.63 32.46 -32.71
N LEU A 399 -4.66 32.20 -31.88
CA LEU A 399 -4.91 30.87 -31.30
C LEU A 399 -5.32 29.87 -32.39
N THR A 400 -6.13 30.27 -33.36
CA THR A 400 -6.55 29.39 -34.47
C THR A 400 -5.36 28.93 -35.30
N TYR A 401 -4.45 29.86 -35.69
CA TYR A 401 -3.24 29.52 -36.43
C TYR A 401 -2.29 28.63 -35.62
N ALA A 402 -2.13 28.91 -34.32
CA ALA A 402 -1.35 28.07 -33.42
C ALA A 402 -1.92 26.66 -33.30
N ALA A 403 -3.23 26.52 -33.06
CA ALA A 403 -3.90 25.25 -32.94
C ALA A 403 -3.91 24.45 -34.26
N LEU A 404 -4.00 25.11 -35.41
CA LEU A 404 -3.92 24.50 -36.71
C LEU A 404 -2.52 23.90 -36.94
N ALA A 405 -1.45 24.62 -36.58
CA ALA A 405 -0.10 24.12 -36.68
C ALA A 405 0.16 22.90 -35.77
N GLU A 406 -0.37 22.94 -34.55
CA GLU A 406 -0.19 21.92 -33.52
C GLU A 406 -1.17 20.73 -33.63
N LYS A 407 -2.14 20.76 -34.55
CA LYS A 407 -3.22 19.76 -34.69
C LYS A 407 -2.75 18.32 -34.77
N ARG A 408 -1.60 18.06 -35.40
CA ARG A 408 -1.03 16.72 -35.60
C ARG A 408 0.03 16.36 -34.55
N GLN A 409 0.32 17.25 -33.60
CA GLN A 409 1.34 17.05 -32.58
C GLN A 409 0.72 16.51 -31.30
N THR A 410 1.51 15.73 -30.52
CA THR A 410 1.05 15.07 -29.29
C THR A 410 1.80 15.56 -28.04
N HIS A 411 2.75 16.49 -28.19
CA HIS A 411 3.51 17.03 -27.06
C HIS A 411 2.67 17.99 -26.18
N PRO A 412 3.10 18.30 -24.95
CA PRO A 412 2.31 19.10 -23.98
C PRO A 412 1.85 20.45 -24.49
N ILE A 413 2.68 21.16 -25.27
CA ILE A 413 2.33 22.47 -25.88
C ILE A 413 1.14 22.32 -26.83
N ALA A 414 1.18 21.31 -27.70
CA ALA A 414 0.10 21.05 -28.65
C ALA A 414 -1.23 20.76 -27.94
N LYS A 415 -1.19 19.98 -26.86
CA LYS A 415 -2.36 19.70 -26.04
C LYS A 415 -2.90 20.98 -25.38
N ALA A 416 -2.03 21.83 -24.84
CA ALA A 416 -2.39 23.11 -24.23
C ALA A 416 -3.09 24.05 -25.23
N VAL A 417 -2.50 24.21 -26.42
CA VAL A 417 -3.04 25.07 -27.48
C VAL A 417 -4.37 24.52 -28.00
N SER A 418 -4.47 23.22 -28.21
CA SER A 418 -5.71 22.57 -28.65
C SER A 418 -6.84 22.70 -27.62
N ALA A 419 -6.51 22.51 -26.33
CA ALA A 419 -7.48 22.69 -25.24
C ALA A 419 -7.99 24.15 -25.15
N ALA A 420 -7.10 25.12 -25.26
CA ALA A 420 -7.48 26.55 -25.26
C ALA A 420 -8.36 26.91 -26.44
N ALA A 421 -8.10 26.34 -27.61
CA ALA A 421 -8.95 26.53 -28.81
C ALA A 421 -10.34 25.90 -28.64
N ALA A 422 -10.41 24.69 -28.07
CA ALA A 422 -11.66 23.99 -27.78
C ALA A 422 -12.50 24.75 -26.74
N GLN A 423 -11.90 25.26 -25.65
CA GLN A 423 -12.59 26.06 -24.63
C GLN A 423 -13.23 27.34 -25.21
N ARG A 424 -12.62 27.93 -26.25
CA ARG A 424 -13.16 29.10 -26.96
C ARG A 424 -14.11 28.74 -28.11
N GLY A 425 -14.43 27.45 -28.31
CA GLY A 425 -15.31 26.96 -29.33
C GLY A 425 -14.80 27.11 -30.79
N LEU A 426 -13.44 27.23 -30.93
CA LEU A 426 -12.84 27.42 -32.24
C LEU A 426 -12.79 26.12 -33.02
N HIS A 427 -13.31 26.14 -34.26
CA HIS A 427 -13.24 24.99 -35.17
C HIS A 427 -11.89 24.97 -35.88
N ILE A 428 -11.04 23.99 -35.59
CA ILE A 428 -9.70 23.87 -36.17
C ILE A 428 -9.69 22.84 -37.30
N GLU A 429 -9.38 23.32 -38.48
CA GLU A 429 -9.21 22.47 -39.67
C GLU A 429 -7.91 21.64 -39.61
N THR A 430 -7.73 20.70 -40.51
CA THR A 430 -6.48 19.94 -40.61
C THR A 430 -5.56 20.63 -41.62
N PRO A 431 -4.29 20.85 -41.31
CA PRO A 431 -3.34 21.50 -42.22
C PRO A 431 -3.04 20.59 -43.43
N ASP A 432 -2.77 21.21 -44.60
CA ASP A 432 -2.47 20.48 -45.84
C ASP A 432 -1.14 19.74 -45.70
N THR A 433 -0.10 20.42 -45.22
CA THR A 433 1.21 19.80 -44.91
C THR A 433 1.72 20.28 -43.55
N ALA A 434 2.49 19.45 -42.85
CA ALA A 434 3.12 19.81 -41.59
C ALA A 434 4.54 19.25 -41.55
N ALA A 435 5.51 20.07 -41.18
CA ALA A 435 6.89 19.70 -40.88
C ALA A 435 7.22 20.12 -39.44
N TYR A 436 7.87 19.24 -38.69
CA TYR A 436 8.26 19.48 -37.30
C TYR A 436 9.78 19.54 -37.19
N GLU A 437 10.31 20.61 -36.64
CA GLU A 437 11.73 20.76 -36.33
C GLU A 437 11.93 20.63 -34.81
N VAL A 438 12.58 19.53 -34.40
CA VAL A 438 12.80 19.22 -32.98
C VAL A 438 13.54 20.35 -32.27
N GLY A 439 12.93 20.89 -31.19
CA GLY A 439 13.52 21.96 -30.39
C GLY A 439 13.36 23.39 -30.96
N PHE A 440 12.75 23.54 -32.14
CA PHE A 440 12.53 24.82 -32.79
C PHE A 440 11.05 25.18 -32.92
N GLY A 441 10.23 24.33 -33.58
CA GLY A 441 8.82 24.58 -33.78
C GLY A 441 8.19 23.75 -34.87
N VAL A 442 7.00 24.16 -35.27
CA VAL A 442 6.18 23.52 -36.30
C VAL A 442 5.97 24.50 -37.46
N GLU A 443 6.12 23.98 -38.68
CA GLU A 443 5.87 24.68 -39.93
C GLU A 443 4.75 23.95 -40.69
N VAL A 444 3.71 24.67 -41.05
CA VAL A 444 2.56 24.10 -41.80
C VAL A 444 2.18 24.98 -42.99
N HIS A 445 1.67 24.35 -44.04
CA HIS A 445 0.99 25.02 -45.14
C HIS A 445 -0.49 24.72 -45.06
N HIS A 446 -1.33 25.76 -45.17
CA HIS A 446 -2.74 25.63 -45.19
C HIS A 446 -3.39 26.71 -46.05
N ARG A 447 -4.19 26.32 -47.02
CA ARG A 447 -4.89 27.23 -48.00
C ARG A 447 -3.95 28.26 -48.66
N GLY A 448 -2.70 27.86 -48.96
CA GLY A 448 -1.72 28.72 -49.59
C GLY A 448 -0.97 29.65 -48.62
N GLN A 449 -1.29 29.64 -47.33
CA GLN A 449 -0.61 30.39 -46.29
C GLN A 449 0.51 29.52 -45.67
N HIS A 450 1.59 30.15 -45.30
CA HIS A 450 2.72 29.53 -44.66
C HIS A 450 2.76 29.93 -43.16
N ILE A 451 2.47 29.00 -42.28
CA ILE A 451 2.34 29.22 -40.84
C ILE A 451 3.52 28.60 -40.11
N ARG A 452 4.14 29.35 -39.19
CA ARG A 452 5.20 28.90 -38.30
C ARG A 452 4.85 29.16 -36.85
N VAL A 453 4.96 28.12 -36.02
CA VAL A 453 4.69 28.19 -34.57
C VAL A 453 5.88 27.63 -33.82
N GLY A 454 6.48 28.40 -32.91
CA GLY A 454 7.64 27.92 -32.18
C GLY A 454 8.38 28.99 -31.35
N SER A 455 9.63 28.68 -31.03
CA SER A 455 10.49 29.49 -30.18
C SER A 455 10.99 30.77 -30.88
N SER A 456 11.51 31.74 -30.10
CA SER A 456 12.16 32.92 -30.65
C SER A 456 13.36 32.59 -31.57
N ARG A 457 14.08 31.48 -31.29
CA ARG A 457 15.16 31.00 -32.15
C ARG A 457 14.64 30.57 -33.52
N PHE A 458 13.48 29.87 -33.57
CA PHE A 458 12.84 29.46 -34.81
C PHE A 458 12.43 30.66 -35.65
N MET A 459 11.88 31.71 -35.05
CA MET A 459 11.53 32.94 -35.73
C MET A 459 12.79 33.66 -36.33
N GLN A 460 13.87 33.75 -35.55
CA GLN A 460 15.13 34.31 -36.00
C GLN A 460 15.78 33.54 -37.15
N GLN A 461 15.81 32.21 -37.06
CA GLN A 461 16.29 31.32 -38.13
C GLN A 461 15.52 31.51 -39.43
N SER A 462 14.20 31.69 -39.28
CA SER A 462 13.29 31.97 -40.40
C SER A 462 13.31 33.44 -40.87
N ARG A 463 14.19 34.28 -40.31
CA ARG A 463 14.32 35.71 -40.60
C ARG A 463 13.03 36.51 -40.34
N ILE A 464 12.20 36.08 -39.42
CA ILE A 464 10.97 36.76 -39.03
C ILE A 464 11.33 37.80 -37.97
N ARG A 465 10.93 39.06 -38.19
CA ARG A 465 11.20 40.17 -37.28
C ARG A 465 10.26 40.08 -36.07
N ILE A 466 10.82 40.06 -34.84
CA ILE A 466 10.08 40.07 -33.58
C ILE A 466 9.82 41.54 -33.21
N SER A 467 8.59 41.89 -32.85
CA SER A 467 8.22 43.27 -32.42
C SER A 467 8.74 43.50 -31.00
N ALA A 468 8.99 44.78 -30.66
CA ALA A 468 9.48 45.16 -29.33
C ALA A 468 8.51 44.76 -28.20
N ASP A 469 7.20 44.80 -28.47
CA ASP A 469 6.18 44.38 -27.50
C ASP A 469 6.26 42.87 -27.18
N ILE A 470 6.48 42.02 -28.18
CA ILE A 470 6.64 40.58 -28.01
C ILE A 470 8.00 40.25 -27.36
N GLU A 471 9.07 41.06 -27.62
CA GLU A 471 10.33 40.91 -26.88
C GLU A 471 10.16 41.19 -25.39
N THR A 472 9.45 42.29 -25.07
CA THR A 472 9.12 42.62 -23.67
C THR A 472 8.28 41.52 -23.02
N ALA A 473 7.29 41.02 -23.72
CA ALA A 473 6.48 39.86 -23.24
C ALA A 473 7.35 38.64 -23.00
N ARG A 474 8.31 38.33 -23.89
CA ARG A 474 9.24 37.21 -23.73
C ARG A 474 10.08 37.35 -22.46
N ASP A 475 10.61 38.53 -22.22
CA ASP A 475 11.45 38.78 -21.05
C ASP A 475 10.63 38.73 -19.74
N HIS A 476 9.38 39.20 -19.78
CA HIS A 476 8.44 39.05 -18.69
C HIS A 476 8.10 37.55 -18.41
N CYS A 477 7.79 36.80 -19.44
CA CYS A 477 7.53 35.33 -19.31
C CYS A 477 8.74 34.63 -18.71
N ARG A 478 9.94 34.95 -19.16
CA ARG A 478 11.20 34.39 -18.66
C ARG A 478 11.44 34.66 -17.17
N GLN A 479 11.07 35.87 -16.71
CA GLN A 479 11.15 36.23 -15.29
C GLN A 479 10.14 35.46 -14.44
N ASN A 480 8.97 35.15 -14.99
CA ASN A 480 7.88 34.47 -14.30
C ASN A 480 7.92 32.93 -14.48
N GLY A 481 8.86 32.40 -15.24
CA GLY A 481 8.96 30.94 -15.50
C GLY A 481 7.93 30.41 -16.50
N SER A 482 7.27 31.29 -17.26
CA SER A 482 6.37 30.94 -18.35
C SER A 482 7.17 30.77 -19.66
N SER A 483 6.64 29.99 -20.59
CA SER A 483 7.18 29.84 -21.94
C SER A 483 6.39 30.67 -22.92
N LEU A 484 7.06 31.32 -23.87
CA LEU A 484 6.41 32.06 -24.94
C LEU A 484 6.57 31.33 -26.28
N VAL A 485 5.46 30.97 -26.89
CA VAL A 485 5.38 30.35 -28.21
C VAL A 485 4.89 31.38 -29.22
N MET A 486 5.71 31.69 -30.22
CA MET A 486 5.44 32.72 -31.23
C MET A 486 4.71 32.11 -32.43
N VAL A 487 3.83 32.89 -33.03
CA VAL A 487 3.03 32.49 -34.19
C VAL A 487 3.27 33.50 -35.32
N ALA A 488 3.61 32.96 -36.49
CA ALA A 488 3.87 33.79 -37.69
C ALA A 488 3.12 33.21 -38.91
N VAL A 489 2.65 34.07 -39.78
CA VAL A 489 1.97 33.73 -41.03
C VAL A 489 2.63 34.52 -42.16
N ASP A 490 2.96 33.83 -43.25
CA ASP A 490 3.60 34.38 -44.45
C ASP A 490 4.82 35.29 -44.17
N GLY A 491 5.65 34.86 -43.21
CA GLY A 491 6.86 35.54 -42.82
C GLY A 491 6.68 36.73 -41.88
N HIS A 492 5.47 37.02 -41.41
CA HIS A 492 5.16 38.09 -40.47
C HIS A 492 4.70 37.54 -39.14
N LEU A 493 5.25 38.06 -38.03
CA LEU A 493 4.81 37.71 -36.70
C LEU A 493 3.40 38.28 -36.45
N ILE A 494 2.45 37.40 -36.08
CA ILE A 494 1.07 37.80 -35.80
C ILE A 494 0.77 37.87 -34.31
N GLY A 495 1.54 37.13 -33.48
CA GLY A 495 1.37 37.14 -32.03
C GLY A 495 2.18 36.06 -31.34
N ALA A 496 1.92 35.90 -30.05
CA ALA A 496 2.54 34.85 -29.23
C ALA A 496 1.60 34.37 -28.13
N LEU A 497 1.75 33.12 -27.75
CA LEU A 497 1.01 32.46 -26.66
C LEU A 497 1.92 32.30 -25.44
N GLU A 498 1.49 32.79 -24.30
CA GLU A 498 2.13 32.52 -23.02
C GLU A 498 1.60 31.18 -22.48
N LEU A 499 2.52 30.27 -22.24
CA LEU A 499 2.24 28.97 -21.63
C LEU A 499 2.78 28.99 -20.21
N SER A 500 1.90 28.81 -19.24
CA SER A 500 2.26 28.68 -17.84
C SER A 500 1.79 27.36 -17.27
N VAL A 501 2.56 26.84 -16.32
CA VAL A 501 2.16 25.64 -15.59
C VAL A 501 1.35 26.09 -14.39
N GLN A 502 0.13 25.56 -14.28
CA GLN A 502 -0.80 25.90 -13.20
C GLN A 502 -0.49 25.13 -11.93
N LEU A 503 -0.72 25.75 -10.78
CA LEU A 503 -0.74 25.05 -9.50
C LEU A 503 -1.92 24.08 -9.47
N ARG A 504 -1.71 22.91 -8.89
CA ARG A 504 -2.84 22.00 -8.62
C ARG A 504 -3.82 22.67 -7.66
N PRO A 505 -5.14 22.55 -7.88
CA PRO A 505 -6.16 23.23 -7.07
C PRO A 505 -6.03 22.95 -5.57
N GLU A 506 -5.66 21.72 -5.24
CA GLU A 506 -5.51 21.25 -3.87
C GLU A 506 -4.23 21.68 -3.16
N THR A 507 -3.23 22.23 -3.88
CA THR A 507 -1.89 22.52 -3.33
C THR A 507 -1.95 23.47 -2.13
N ARG A 508 -2.70 24.58 -2.21
CA ARG A 508 -2.77 25.56 -1.11
C ARG A 508 -3.35 24.95 0.16
N THR A 509 -4.46 24.24 0.03
CA THR A 509 -5.13 23.58 1.17
C THR A 509 -4.21 22.54 1.82
N LEU A 510 -3.46 21.79 1.00
CA LEU A 510 -2.49 20.82 1.50
C LEU A 510 -1.36 21.49 2.27
N ILE A 511 -0.73 22.54 1.72
CA ILE A 511 0.37 23.26 2.36
C ILE A 511 -0.07 23.80 3.74
N ASP A 512 -1.26 24.40 3.82
CA ASP A 512 -1.84 24.87 5.10
C ASP A 512 -2.05 23.73 6.11
N SER A 513 -2.55 22.57 5.66
CA SER A 513 -2.72 21.40 6.52
C SER A 513 -1.37 20.85 7.04
N LEU A 514 -0.35 20.79 6.17
CA LEU A 514 0.98 20.32 6.55
C LEU A 514 1.67 21.26 7.55
N HIS A 515 1.52 22.58 7.41
CA HIS A 515 1.98 23.55 8.40
C HIS A 515 1.27 23.41 9.74
N GLN A 516 -0.05 23.15 9.75
CA GLN A 516 -0.80 22.88 10.99
C GLN A 516 -0.28 21.63 11.72
N ARG A 517 0.29 20.66 10.99
CA ARG A 517 0.97 19.49 11.56
C ARG A 517 2.38 19.81 12.12
N GLY A 518 2.88 21.02 11.91
CA GLY A 518 4.20 21.45 12.37
C GLY A 518 5.35 20.98 11.48
N LEU A 519 5.07 20.61 10.24
CA LEU A 519 6.07 20.16 9.27
C LEU A 519 6.72 21.37 8.59
N LYS A 520 8.04 21.31 8.39
CA LYS A 520 8.80 22.25 7.56
C LYS A 520 8.65 21.86 6.10
N LEU A 521 8.40 22.83 5.24
CA LEU A 521 8.16 22.61 3.83
C LEU A 521 9.29 23.20 3.00
N CYS A 522 9.74 22.46 1.98
CA CYS A 522 10.81 22.86 1.09
C CYS A 522 10.45 22.54 -0.37
N ILE A 523 10.75 23.47 -1.29
CA ILE A 523 10.69 23.20 -2.74
C ILE A 523 12.08 22.85 -3.24
N LEU A 524 12.17 21.82 -4.07
CA LEU A 524 13.39 21.45 -4.78
C LEU A 524 13.12 21.44 -6.28
N SER A 525 13.74 22.35 -7.03
CA SER A 525 13.44 22.57 -8.46
C SER A 525 14.69 22.75 -9.30
N GLY A 526 14.66 22.24 -10.54
CA GLY A 526 15.63 22.53 -11.58
C GLY A 526 15.44 23.90 -12.26
N ASP A 527 14.34 24.58 -11.98
CA ASP A 527 14.03 25.88 -12.57
C ASP A 527 14.87 27.01 -11.97
N HIS A 528 14.85 28.16 -12.68
CA HIS A 528 15.55 29.35 -12.24
C HIS A 528 15.09 29.87 -10.87
N GLU A 529 15.97 30.61 -10.22
CA GLU A 529 15.81 31.18 -8.88
C GLU A 529 14.49 31.95 -8.72
N ASN A 530 14.21 32.91 -9.64
CA ASN A 530 13.07 33.82 -9.49
C ASN A 530 11.71 33.11 -9.49
N PRO A 531 11.39 32.25 -10.47
CA PRO A 531 10.12 31.51 -10.46
C PRO A 531 9.95 30.60 -9.22
N THR A 532 11.02 29.97 -8.79
CA THR A 532 10.99 29.08 -7.62
C THR A 532 10.76 29.87 -6.33
N ARG A 533 11.44 31.04 -6.18
CA ARG A 533 11.24 31.95 -5.05
C ARG A 533 9.81 32.49 -5.00
N HIS A 534 9.26 32.94 -6.12
CA HIS A 534 7.89 33.46 -6.18
C HIS A 534 6.87 32.38 -5.81
N LEU A 535 7.07 31.16 -6.27
CA LEU A 535 6.21 30.04 -5.91
C LEU A 535 6.28 29.76 -4.41
N ALA A 536 7.48 29.65 -3.84
CA ALA A 536 7.67 29.43 -2.41
C ALA A 536 6.99 30.51 -1.56
N GLN A 537 7.16 31.78 -1.93
CA GLN A 537 6.51 32.92 -1.26
C GLN A 537 4.98 32.89 -1.39
N SER A 538 4.45 32.57 -2.58
CA SER A 538 3.00 32.52 -2.84
C SER A 538 2.28 31.41 -2.08
N LEU A 539 2.99 30.34 -1.75
CA LEU A 539 2.52 29.18 -1.00
C LEU A 539 2.96 29.20 0.48
N ASN A 540 3.66 30.27 0.92
CA ASN A 540 4.22 30.36 2.27
C ASN A 540 5.11 29.17 2.67
N ILE A 541 5.91 28.65 1.72
CA ILE A 541 6.82 27.52 1.95
C ILE A 541 8.11 28.04 2.60
N ASP A 542 8.61 27.32 3.62
CA ASP A 542 9.68 27.77 4.52
C ASP A 542 11.04 27.95 3.83
N SER A 543 11.34 27.09 2.84
CA SER A 543 12.63 27.09 2.14
C SER A 543 12.51 26.57 0.71
N TYR A 544 13.50 26.89 -0.12
CA TYR A 544 13.57 26.37 -1.48
C TYR A 544 15.02 26.23 -1.95
N PHE A 545 15.21 25.30 -2.91
CA PHE A 545 16.44 25.16 -3.68
C PHE A 545 16.09 25.24 -5.16
N ALA A 546 16.67 26.20 -5.86
CA ALA A 546 16.48 26.41 -7.29
C ALA A 546 17.72 25.95 -8.08
N GLU A 547 17.59 25.79 -9.40
CA GLU A 547 18.67 25.43 -10.32
C GLU A 547 19.41 24.15 -9.95
N VAL A 548 18.68 23.19 -9.34
CA VAL A 548 19.22 21.91 -8.90
C VAL A 548 19.02 20.86 -9.99
N LEU A 549 20.10 20.37 -10.58
CA LEU A 549 20.06 19.27 -11.52
C LEU A 549 19.55 17.99 -10.87
N PRO A 550 18.99 17.03 -11.64
CA PRO A 550 18.45 15.78 -11.09
C PRO A 550 19.43 15.03 -10.17
N GLU A 551 20.71 14.99 -10.55
CA GLU A 551 21.77 14.36 -9.75
C GLU A 551 22.04 15.09 -8.42
N GLY A 552 21.92 16.43 -8.41
CA GLY A 552 22.12 17.27 -7.24
C GLY A 552 20.97 17.25 -6.23
N LYS A 553 19.77 16.78 -6.63
CA LYS A 553 18.60 16.70 -5.75
C LYS A 553 18.87 15.80 -4.53
N ALA A 554 19.48 14.65 -4.75
CA ALA A 554 19.84 13.72 -3.67
C ALA A 554 20.84 14.31 -2.68
N ASP A 555 21.79 15.14 -3.16
CA ASP A 555 22.76 15.81 -2.29
C ASP A 555 22.10 16.86 -1.39
N LYS A 556 21.07 17.55 -1.88
CA LYS A 556 20.28 18.47 -1.05
C LYS A 556 19.50 17.75 0.04
N ILE A 557 18.88 16.63 -0.28
CA ILE A 557 18.20 15.76 0.71
C ILE A 557 19.21 15.28 1.76
N ARG A 558 20.39 14.80 1.31
CA ARG A 558 21.46 14.35 2.23
C ARG A 558 21.94 15.50 3.13
N GLN A 559 22.05 16.73 2.62
CA GLN A 559 22.41 17.90 3.41
C GLN A 559 21.38 18.19 4.51
N LEU A 560 20.07 18.10 4.21
CA LEU A 560 19.01 18.25 5.21
C LEU A 560 19.10 17.14 6.27
N GLN A 561 19.31 15.87 5.87
CA GLN A 561 19.48 14.76 6.79
C GLN A 561 20.70 14.92 7.70
N GLN A 562 21.83 15.39 7.18
CA GLN A 562 23.03 15.70 7.97
C GLN A 562 22.81 16.84 8.96
N SER A 563 21.89 17.75 8.67
CA SER A 563 21.46 18.80 9.59
C SER A 563 20.49 18.33 10.67
N GLY A 564 20.20 17.01 10.72
CA GLY A 564 19.37 16.37 11.75
C GLY A 564 17.89 16.29 11.39
N HIS A 565 17.49 16.60 10.13
CA HIS A 565 16.11 16.49 9.65
C HIS A 565 15.78 15.08 9.18
N THR A 566 14.57 14.65 9.45
CA THR A 566 13.99 13.43 8.86
C THR A 566 13.13 13.83 7.67
N VAL A 567 13.60 13.49 6.48
CA VAL A 567 13.10 14.06 5.22
C VAL A 567 12.10 13.10 4.54
N CYS A 568 10.92 13.60 4.23
CA CYS A 568 10.01 12.98 3.27
C CYS A 568 10.10 13.74 1.93
N PHE A 569 10.43 13.03 0.85
CA PHE A 569 10.48 13.61 -0.49
C PHE A 569 9.25 13.20 -1.30
N VAL A 570 8.61 14.16 -1.94
CA VAL A 570 7.43 13.98 -2.79
C VAL A 570 7.76 14.43 -4.21
N GLY A 571 7.69 13.52 -5.17
CA GLY A 571 8.08 13.78 -6.57
C GLY A 571 7.31 12.95 -7.59
N ASP A 572 7.67 13.09 -8.87
CA ASP A 572 7.01 12.41 -10.01
C ASP A 572 7.59 11.02 -10.35
N GLY A 573 8.69 10.64 -9.76
CA GLY A 573 9.29 9.30 -9.86
C GLY A 573 10.29 9.10 -11.01
N ILE A 574 10.23 9.80 -12.14
CA ILE A 574 11.16 9.58 -13.28
C ILE A 574 12.47 10.33 -13.08
N ASN A 575 12.34 11.65 -12.95
CA ASN A 575 13.49 12.55 -12.86
C ASN A 575 14.09 12.55 -11.45
N ASP A 576 13.34 12.03 -10.49
CA ASP A 576 13.63 12.11 -9.06
C ASP A 576 14.05 10.78 -8.43
N ALA A 577 14.29 9.73 -9.22
CA ALA A 577 14.56 8.38 -8.72
C ALA A 577 15.67 8.34 -7.65
N ILE A 578 16.76 9.09 -7.85
CA ILE A 578 17.88 9.14 -6.91
C ILE A 578 17.48 9.89 -5.63
N ALA A 579 16.71 10.97 -5.76
CA ALA A 579 16.18 11.74 -4.63
C ALA A 579 15.19 10.91 -3.79
N LEU A 580 14.28 10.18 -4.44
CA LEU A 580 13.34 9.25 -3.81
C LEU A 580 14.07 8.13 -3.03
N GLN A 581 15.16 7.60 -3.56
CA GLN A 581 15.95 6.58 -2.86
C GLN A 581 16.75 7.14 -1.66
N GLN A 582 17.18 8.42 -1.73
CA GLN A 582 17.96 9.05 -0.68
C GLN A 582 17.10 9.45 0.53
N ALA A 583 15.84 9.82 0.34
CA ALA A 583 14.95 10.29 1.39
C ALA A 583 14.62 9.19 2.42
N ASP A 584 14.32 9.60 3.67
CA ASP A 584 13.90 8.68 4.73
C ASP A 584 12.54 8.05 4.42
N VAL A 585 11.64 8.86 3.87
CA VAL A 585 10.37 8.43 3.29
C VAL A 585 10.24 9.05 1.91
N SER A 586 9.77 8.27 0.94
CA SER A 586 9.56 8.75 -0.42
C SER A 586 8.15 8.47 -0.90
N VAL A 587 7.53 9.49 -1.50
CA VAL A 587 6.17 9.46 -2.03
C VAL A 587 6.18 9.86 -3.50
N SER A 588 5.60 9.01 -4.35
CA SER A 588 5.45 9.28 -5.77
C SER A 588 4.02 9.65 -6.14
N MET A 589 3.89 10.65 -7.01
CA MET A 589 2.62 11.12 -7.59
C MET A 589 2.24 10.41 -8.89
N ARG A 590 3.01 9.42 -9.32
CA ARG A 590 2.92 8.87 -10.69
C ARG A 590 1.72 7.98 -10.98
N GLY A 591 1.00 7.53 -9.95
CA GLY A 591 -0.16 6.67 -10.11
C GLY A 591 0.17 5.25 -10.60
N ALA A 592 -0.85 4.56 -11.14
CA ALA A 592 -0.78 3.15 -11.50
C ALA A 592 0.08 2.84 -12.73
N THR A 593 0.34 3.81 -13.61
CA THR A 593 0.99 3.59 -14.92
C THR A 593 2.47 3.23 -14.86
N SER A 594 3.15 3.50 -13.76
CA SER A 594 4.60 3.37 -13.64
C SER A 594 5.08 2.57 -12.42
N LEU A 595 4.20 1.78 -11.84
CA LEU A 595 4.45 1.00 -10.62
C LEU A 595 5.72 0.16 -10.64
N ALA A 596 6.06 -0.43 -11.81
CA ALA A 596 7.23 -1.29 -11.95
C ALA A 596 8.56 -0.54 -11.90
N THR A 597 8.58 0.69 -12.42
CA THR A 597 9.80 1.50 -12.55
C THR A 597 9.95 2.54 -11.44
N ASP A 598 8.90 2.73 -10.64
CA ASP A 598 8.90 3.72 -9.57
C ASP A 598 9.74 3.27 -8.38
N CYS A 599 10.71 4.09 -7.99
CA CYS A 599 11.61 3.82 -6.85
C CYS A 599 11.04 4.26 -5.51
N ALA A 600 9.89 4.93 -5.47
CA ALA A 600 9.28 5.42 -4.24
C ALA A 600 8.77 4.29 -3.34
N GLN A 601 8.82 4.52 -2.04
CA GLN A 601 8.28 3.62 -1.01
C GLN A 601 6.76 3.67 -0.92
N ILE A 602 6.16 4.81 -1.26
CA ILE A 602 4.71 5.06 -1.24
C ILE A 602 4.31 5.66 -2.58
N ILE A 603 3.17 5.23 -3.13
CA ILE A 603 2.62 5.73 -4.40
C ILE A 603 1.18 6.21 -4.18
N LEU A 604 0.89 7.42 -4.62
CA LEU A 604 -0.46 7.97 -4.68
C LEU A 604 -1.09 7.60 -6.04
N MET A 605 -2.03 6.65 -6.01
CA MET A 605 -2.52 5.98 -7.23
C MET A 605 -3.32 6.90 -8.17
N ASN A 606 -4.00 7.91 -7.61
CA ASN A 606 -4.82 8.85 -8.35
C ASN A 606 -4.12 10.17 -8.71
N GLN A 607 -2.82 10.28 -8.46
CA GLN A 607 -2.04 11.49 -8.71
C GLN A 607 -2.54 12.76 -7.98
N SER A 608 -3.37 12.62 -6.93
CA SER A 608 -3.88 13.75 -6.15
C SER A 608 -3.05 14.00 -4.90
N LEU A 609 -2.64 15.25 -4.70
CA LEU A 609 -1.94 15.70 -3.50
C LEU A 609 -2.80 15.59 -2.22
N GLN A 610 -4.14 15.59 -2.33
CA GLN A 610 -5.03 15.40 -1.18
C GLN A 610 -4.79 14.08 -0.46
N LYS A 611 -4.34 13.04 -1.19
CA LYS A 611 -4.00 11.74 -0.61
C LYS A 611 -2.78 11.79 0.31
N LEU A 612 -1.93 12.80 0.16
CA LEU A 612 -0.78 12.99 1.05
C LEU A 612 -1.24 13.33 2.48
N ASP A 613 -2.24 14.18 2.63
CA ASP A 613 -2.81 14.51 3.94
C ASP A 613 -3.46 13.28 4.58
N GLN A 614 -4.22 12.50 3.79
CA GLN A 614 -4.79 11.22 4.24
C GLN A 614 -3.71 10.20 4.63
N LEU A 615 -2.58 10.18 3.93
CA LEU A 615 -1.44 9.32 4.28
C LEU A 615 -0.90 9.65 5.67
N PHE A 616 -0.74 10.94 6.01
CA PHE A 616 -0.32 11.37 7.34
C PHE A 616 -1.36 11.01 8.42
N ASP A 617 -2.65 11.14 8.13
CA ASP A 617 -3.72 10.70 9.06
C ASP A 617 -3.64 9.20 9.33
N ILE A 618 -3.47 8.38 8.29
CA ILE A 618 -3.33 6.92 8.43
C ILE A 618 -2.08 6.57 9.23
N ALA A 619 -0.96 7.25 8.99
CA ALA A 619 0.28 7.05 9.72
C ALA A 619 0.15 7.44 11.20
N GLU A 620 -0.56 8.52 11.51
CA GLU A 620 -0.85 8.95 12.87
C GLU A 620 -1.77 7.97 13.60
N ASP A 621 -2.86 7.53 12.94
CA ASP A 621 -3.77 6.50 13.47
C ASP A 621 -3.02 5.17 13.73
N PHE A 622 -2.14 4.77 12.82
CA PHE A 622 -1.29 3.58 12.99
C PHE A 622 -0.41 3.69 14.24
N ASN A 623 0.30 4.81 14.40
CA ASN A 623 1.18 5.02 15.54
C ASN A 623 0.39 5.09 16.86
N LYS A 624 -0.77 5.76 16.88
CA LYS A 624 -1.67 5.78 18.04
C LYS A 624 -2.19 4.37 18.40
N ASN A 625 -2.53 3.58 17.38
CA ASN A 625 -2.97 2.19 17.55
C ASN A 625 -1.87 1.34 18.15
N LEU A 626 -0.64 1.52 17.67
CA LEU A 626 0.53 0.81 18.15
C LEU A 626 0.88 1.17 19.60
N ASP A 627 0.88 2.47 19.96
CA ASP A 627 1.10 2.95 21.32
C ASP A 627 0.02 2.40 22.30
N ARG A 628 -1.24 2.29 21.85
CA ARG A 628 -2.31 1.64 22.63
C ARG A 628 -2.06 0.14 22.80
N THR A 629 -1.65 -0.54 21.74
CA THR A 629 -1.30 -1.96 21.76
C THR A 629 -0.16 -2.24 22.75
N MET A 630 0.86 -1.38 22.77
CA MET A 630 1.94 -1.47 23.76
C MET A 630 1.43 -1.32 25.18
N ARG A 631 0.60 -0.31 25.46
CA ARG A 631 0.01 -0.13 26.80
C ARG A 631 -0.82 -1.32 27.23
N LEU A 632 -1.65 -1.87 26.32
CA LEU A 632 -2.47 -3.06 26.59
C LEU A 632 -1.62 -4.31 26.85
N ALA A 633 -0.40 -4.37 26.31
CA ALA A 633 0.55 -5.43 26.65
C ALA A 633 1.27 -5.22 27.99
N TYR A 634 1.69 -3.97 28.30
CA TYR A 634 2.51 -3.70 29.49
C TYR A 634 1.70 -3.56 30.77
N ILE A 635 0.52 -2.93 30.75
CA ILE A 635 -0.25 -2.67 31.97
C ILE A 635 -0.63 -3.96 32.70
N PRO A 636 -1.23 -4.99 32.07
CA PRO A 636 -1.60 -6.22 32.76
C PRO A 636 -0.39 -6.96 33.34
N GLY A 637 0.74 -6.97 32.60
CA GLY A 637 1.98 -7.59 33.08
C GLY A 637 2.58 -6.87 34.29
N SER A 638 2.56 -5.52 34.30
CA SER A 638 3.04 -4.73 35.44
C SER A 638 2.15 -4.92 36.68
N ILE A 639 0.81 -4.97 36.47
CA ILE A 639 -0.14 -5.28 37.54
C ILE A 639 0.12 -6.68 38.12
N LEU A 640 0.42 -7.64 37.24
CA LEU A 640 0.74 -9.00 37.67
C LEU A 640 2.00 -9.03 38.54
N ILE A 641 3.09 -8.38 38.10
CA ILE A 641 4.35 -8.35 38.87
C ILE A 641 4.12 -7.69 40.24
N ALA A 642 3.49 -6.52 40.26
CA ALA A 642 3.20 -5.85 41.53
C ALA A 642 2.26 -6.69 42.43
N GLY A 643 1.23 -7.32 41.82
CA GLY A 643 0.30 -8.17 42.54
C GLY A 643 0.91 -9.43 43.14
N VAL A 644 1.99 -9.98 42.54
CA VAL A 644 2.75 -11.10 43.13
C VAL A 644 3.38 -10.69 44.43
N PHE A 645 4.04 -9.52 44.50
CA PHE A 645 4.74 -9.07 45.70
C PHE A 645 3.76 -8.51 46.76
N LEU A 646 2.69 -7.83 46.37
CA LEU A 646 1.80 -7.13 47.30
C LEU A 646 0.59 -7.96 47.71
N LEU A 647 0.05 -8.78 46.82
CA LEU A 647 -1.25 -9.47 46.95
C LEU A 647 -1.14 -10.99 46.79
N ASN A 648 0.09 -11.50 46.59
CA ASN A 648 0.36 -12.92 46.39
C ASN A 648 -0.43 -13.54 45.23
N PHE A 649 -0.47 -12.83 44.09
CA PHE A 649 -1.19 -13.31 42.90
C PHE A 649 -0.64 -14.66 42.41
N GLY A 650 -1.57 -15.59 42.10
CA GLY A 650 -1.27 -16.93 41.64
C GLY A 650 -1.38 -17.10 40.11
N MET A 651 -1.13 -18.33 39.66
CA MET A 651 -1.20 -18.69 38.22
C MET A 651 -2.57 -18.45 37.55
N PRO A 652 -3.73 -18.66 38.22
CA PRO A 652 -5.03 -18.30 37.59
C PRO A 652 -5.16 -16.81 37.28
N THR A 653 -4.66 -15.94 38.16
CA THR A 653 -4.66 -14.49 37.94
C THR A 653 -3.73 -14.10 36.79
N ALA A 654 -2.57 -14.77 36.66
CA ALA A 654 -1.66 -14.59 35.54
C ALA A 654 -2.34 -14.93 34.20
N LEU A 655 -3.02 -16.08 34.14
CA LEU A 655 -3.75 -16.51 32.96
C LEU A 655 -4.84 -15.49 32.58
N LEU A 656 -5.59 -15.00 33.55
CA LEU A 656 -6.70 -14.06 33.32
C LEU A 656 -6.19 -12.69 32.81
N LEU A 657 -5.17 -12.12 33.46
CA LEU A 657 -4.56 -10.85 33.07
C LEU A 657 -3.87 -10.96 31.69
N TYR A 658 -3.15 -12.04 31.45
CA TYR A 658 -2.54 -12.29 30.16
C TYR A 658 -3.58 -12.41 29.04
N SER A 659 -4.58 -13.27 29.22
CA SER A 659 -5.63 -13.50 28.21
C SER A 659 -6.45 -12.25 27.90
N SER A 660 -6.79 -11.45 28.93
CA SER A 660 -7.51 -10.19 28.74
C SER A 660 -6.67 -9.13 28.02
N GLY A 661 -5.41 -8.99 28.39
CA GLY A 661 -4.46 -8.08 27.72
C GLY A 661 -4.24 -8.45 26.25
N LEU A 662 -4.06 -9.73 25.96
CA LEU A 662 -3.92 -10.25 24.60
C LEU A 662 -5.19 -10.02 23.77
N ALA A 663 -6.36 -10.33 24.29
CA ALA A 663 -7.63 -10.13 23.60
C ALA A 663 -7.89 -8.63 23.31
N ALA A 664 -7.65 -7.76 24.31
CA ALA A 664 -7.80 -6.32 24.14
C ALA A 664 -6.82 -5.75 23.12
N SER A 665 -5.57 -6.21 23.11
CA SER A 665 -4.52 -5.81 22.17
C SER A 665 -4.87 -6.25 20.73
N MET A 666 -5.34 -7.48 20.54
CA MET A 666 -5.80 -7.96 19.23
C MET A 666 -7.04 -7.20 18.74
N TYR A 667 -8.00 -6.92 19.63
CA TYR A 667 -9.17 -6.11 19.29
C TYR A 667 -8.77 -4.71 18.83
N ASN A 668 -7.80 -4.08 19.53
CA ASN A 668 -7.26 -2.76 19.14
C ASN A 668 -6.59 -2.82 17.76
N ALA A 669 -5.77 -3.84 17.48
CA ALA A 669 -5.10 -4.02 16.20
C ALA A 669 -6.07 -4.21 15.02
N LEU A 670 -7.24 -4.81 15.27
CA LEU A 670 -8.29 -5.05 14.26
C LEU A 670 -9.26 -3.86 14.12
N SER A 671 -9.20 -2.87 14.98
CA SER A 671 -10.18 -1.75 15.01
C SER A 671 -10.25 -0.94 13.69
N PRO A 672 -9.17 -0.75 12.90
CA PRO A 672 -9.23 -0.05 11.62
C PRO A 672 -10.12 -0.75 10.58
N LEU A 673 -10.18 -2.09 10.56
CA LEU A 673 -11.04 -2.84 9.65
C LEU A 673 -12.53 -2.57 9.86
N LYS A 674 -12.94 -2.26 11.09
CA LYS A 674 -14.32 -1.87 11.38
C LYS A 674 -14.70 -0.52 10.78
N LYS A 675 -13.74 0.42 10.73
CA LYS A 675 -13.95 1.72 10.07
C LYS A 675 -14.25 1.55 8.58
N LEU A 676 -13.54 0.61 7.90
CA LEU A 676 -13.77 0.29 6.49
C LEU A 676 -15.17 -0.30 6.24
N SER A 677 -15.58 -1.29 7.03
CA SER A 677 -16.89 -1.95 6.85
C SER A 677 -18.07 -1.00 7.11
N CYS A 678 -17.94 -0.07 8.04
CA CYS A 678 -18.95 0.97 8.28
C CYS A 678 -19.01 2.01 7.15
N ALA A 679 -17.88 2.38 6.55
CA ALA A 679 -17.82 3.30 5.42
C ALA A 679 -18.46 2.69 4.17
N GLU A 680 -18.16 1.43 3.84
CA GLU A 680 -18.77 0.69 2.73
C GLU A 680 -20.28 0.53 2.90
N THR A 681 -20.75 0.28 4.12
CA THR A 681 -22.19 0.15 4.40
C THR A 681 -22.92 1.48 4.22
N ASN A 682 -22.33 2.59 4.67
CA ASN A 682 -22.91 3.91 4.51
C ASN A 682 -22.92 4.39 3.05
N GLN A 683 -21.93 4.02 2.27
CA GLN A 683 -21.86 4.33 0.84
C GLN A 683 -22.92 3.56 0.06
N ASN A 684 -23.05 2.26 0.32
CA ASN A 684 -24.11 1.42 -0.27
C ASN A 684 -25.54 1.86 0.12
N LEU A 685 -25.71 2.51 1.26
CA LEU A 685 -26.99 3.07 1.67
C LEU A 685 -27.29 4.38 0.94
N LYS A 686 -26.30 5.24 0.72
CA LYS A 686 -26.45 6.48 -0.06
C LYS A 686 -26.74 6.19 -1.53
N ASP A 687 -26.03 5.25 -2.13
CA ASP A 687 -26.24 4.83 -3.52
C ASP A 687 -27.64 4.22 -3.74
N LYS A 688 -28.18 3.54 -2.73
CA LYS A 688 -29.57 3.04 -2.76
C LYS A 688 -30.62 4.15 -2.63
N ASP A 689 -30.38 5.18 -1.84
CA ASP A 689 -31.29 6.32 -1.70
C ASP A 689 -31.28 7.20 -2.95
N GLU A 690 -30.11 7.42 -3.57
CA GLU A 690 -30.02 8.16 -4.84
C GLU A 690 -30.66 7.40 -6.01
N SER A 691 -30.56 6.08 -6.05
CA SER A 691 -31.21 5.27 -7.08
C SER A 691 -32.75 5.21 -6.95
N GLN A 692 -33.30 5.49 -5.76
CA GLN A 692 -34.76 5.58 -5.53
C GLN A 692 -35.35 6.97 -5.84
N HIS A 693 -34.52 8.01 -5.99
CA HIS A 693 -34.97 9.38 -6.24
C HIS A 693 -34.88 9.84 -7.69
N HIS A 694 -34.47 8.99 -8.63
CA HIS A 694 -34.62 9.26 -10.07
C HIS A 694 -35.89 8.58 -10.61
N PRO A 695 -36.98 9.32 -10.78
CA PRO A 695 -38.16 8.78 -11.49
C PRO A 695 -37.79 8.61 -12.95
N VAL A 696 -37.86 7.36 -13.41
CA VAL A 696 -37.79 6.99 -14.83
C VAL A 696 -38.87 7.78 -15.57
N GLN A 697 -38.52 8.86 -16.25
CA GLN A 697 -39.35 9.45 -17.27
C GLN A 697 -39.41 8.46 -18.46
N ARG A 698 -40.49 7.70 -18.53
CA ARG A 698 -40.88 6.97 -19.74
C ARG A 698 -41.38 7.99 -20.75
N HIS A 699 -40.68 8.12 -21.85
CA HIS A 699 -41.21 8.55 -23.11
C HIS A 699 -40.74 7.59 -24.20
#